data_7101d8c9ed0dd0de969593ee02d76a19
#
_entry.id   7101d8c9ed0dd0de969593ee02d76a19
#
_cell.length_a   1.000
_cell.length_b   1.000
_cell.length_c   1.000
_cell.angle_alpha   90.00
_cell.angle_beta   90.00
_cell.angle_gamma   90.00
#
_symmetry.space_group_name_H-M   'P 1'
#
loop_
_entity.id
_entity.type
_entity.pdbx_description
1 polymer ?
#
loop_
_entity_poly.entity_id
_entity_poly.type
_entity_poly.pdbx_seq_one_letter_code
_entity_poly.pdbx_strand_id
1 'polypeptide(L)'
;MRKILLAVILLGCQFNLSSQSFSDDFESYTDGAMLAATSTDWATWTSANGGADDVAVSSANSHSGTKSVYFASTATGGGPADIILPFPQALNVGQFNLEMWLFVNTDQGAYFNLQGTATPGTTWAGDVFFLPGGLVQFNSTGTLLLAATYPENAWFKLRMQNNLSTNTWEVFINDVSQGSYSNGSTQIASIDIFPLNGNQFYVDDVSYDYTGYTLPTLNGAVTAINQMSGLLAGQTISPQVIVRNLGTTIITSFNLEITYNGNSLSQNVTGVSIPSLGFYTVPFTETVAIVAGINQAIATISLVNGSFVDDESIDDVKTLSINPIVPAAGKKVIAEEATGTWCPWCVRGTVFMERLSNTYGSLYIGIAVHNNDPMVVPPYDAAIGALIGGYPSGVVDRGPEYDPSQFEIPFLERIQIAPKAFIENGATWDATSRTLQVSATTTFQESVSGDYKIALVLTEDDVTGVGSEWNQANAYAGGNNGNMGGYETLPNPVPASQMSYDHVARIISPSFGGLPNAFTGMMNTGNASTHNFTFTLPTSWEENMIHIVAMVIAPDGKIDNAFSSTIEEAVTNGYIAGTNVVGITPLSTTVDELNIYPNPTNNHCNISLNLKNATKLSIEIYSLDGKQVASKDYGTMSGDFILPINMSEWSNGMYHARIIRDGVAITRTIIKE
;
A
#
# COMPACT_ATOMS: atom_id res chain seq x y z
N MET A 1 25.72 -28.24 56.08
CA MET A 1 25.31 -27.64 54.82
C MET A 1 25.14 -28.77 53.80
N ARG A 2 23.89 -29.26 53.61
CA ARG A 2 23.56 -30.29 52.61
C ARG A 2 23.26 -29.58 51.28
N LYS A 3 24.06 -29.82 50.23
CA LYS A 3 23.76 -29.40 48.88
C LYS A 3 22.71 -30.35 48.31
N ILE A 4 21.50 -29.81 48.05
CA ILE A 4 20.46 -30.50 47.30
C ILE A 4 20.80 -30.29 45.83
N LEU A 5 21.10 -31.39 45.15
CA LEU A 5 21.31 -31.44 43.71
C LEU A 5 19.90 -31.57 43.08
N LEU A 6 19.40 -30.53 42.45
CA LEU A 6 18.15 -30.57 41.69
C LEU A 6 18.47 -31.19 40.32
N ALA A 7 18.13 -32.46 40.12
CA ALA A 7 18.16 -33.09 38.82
C ALA A 7 16.90 -32.62 38.06
N VAL A 8 17.08 -31.77 37.06
CA VAL A 8 16.04 -31.46 36.06
C VAL A 8 15.96 -32.64 35.11
N ILE A 9 14.94 -33.48 35.29
CA ILE A 9 14.57 -34.51 34.31
C ILE A 9 13.91 -33.77 33.15
N LEU A 10 14.63 -33.55 32.05
CA LEU A 10 14.04 -33.23 30.77
C LEU A 10 13.26 -34.47 30.29
N LEU A 11 11.94 -34.47 30.47
CA LEU A 11 11.06 -35.37 29.73
C LEU A 11 11.12 -34.94 28.28
N GLY A 12 11.89 -35.64 27.46
CA GLY A 12 11.77 -35.52 26.01
C GLY A 12 10.39 -36.05 25.58
N CYS A 13 9.45 -35.17 25.34
CA CYS A 13 8.25 -35.51 24.58
C CYS A 13 8.71 -35.91 23.17
N GLN A 14 8.79 -37.19 22.90
CA GLN A 14 8.84 -37.69 21.52
C GLN A 14 7.44 -37.45 20.94
N PHE A 15 7.27 -36.37 20.16
CA PHE A 15 6.08 -36.18 19.34
C PHE A 15 6.14 -37.19 18.20
N ASN A 16 5.49 -38.35 18.36
CA ASN A 16 5.16 -39.21 17.24
C ASN A 16 4.06 -38.52 16.44
N LEU A 17 4.42 -37.75 15.43
CA LEU A 17 3.50 -37.17 14.46
C LEU A 17 2.99 -38.29 13.58
N SER A 18 1.91 -38.98 14.00
CA SER A 18 1.24 -40.01 13.22
C SER A 18 0.50 -39.40 12.04
N SER A 19 0.38 -40.13 10.95
CA SER A 19 -0.49 -39.76 9.83
C SER A 19 -1.91 -39.53 10.31
N GLN A 20 -2.56 -38.52 9.77
CA GLN A 20 -3.96 -38.14 10.03
C GLN A 20 -4.68 -37.97 8.70
N SER A 21 -5.95 -38.34 8.65
CA SER A 21 -6.81 -38.08 7.52
C SER A 21 -8.21 -37.73 7.98
N PHE A 22 -8.89 -36.92 7.20
CA PHE A 22 -10.26 -36.48 7.41
C PHE A 22 -10.96 -36.42 6.05
N SER A 23 -12.25 -36.72 6.02
CA SER A 23 -13.10 -36.43 4.86
C SER A 23 -14.56 -36.29 5.30
N ASP A 24 -15.24 -35.31 4.74
CA ASP A 24 -16.67 -35.07 4.95
C ASP A 24 -17.30 -34.62 3.62
N ASP A 25 -18.28 -35.40 3.15
CA ASP A 25 -19.08 -35.13 1.97
C ASP A 25 -20.47 -34.56 2.33
N PHE A 26 -20.67 -34.25 3.59
CA PHE A 26 -21.90 -33.73 4.19
C PHE A 26 -23.16 -34.58 4.01
N GLU A 27 -23.08 -35.77 3.39
CA GLU A 27 -24.24 -36.63 3.12
C GLU A 27 -24.80 -37.32 4.37
N SER A 28 -23.99 -37.45 5.43
CA SER A 28 -24.38 -38.03 6.70
C SER A 28 -25.32 -37.14 7.53
N TYR A 29 -25.36 -35.83 7.26
CA TYR A 29 -26.19 -34.87 8.00
C TYR A 29 -27.60 -34.75 7.42
N THR A 30 -28.55 -34.25 8.21
CA THR A 30 -29.90 -33.94 7.73
C THR A 30 -29.93 -32.56 7.10
N ASP A 31 -30.64 -32.36 6.00
CA ASP A 31 -30.85 -31.05 5.37
C ASP A 31 -31.45 -30.08 6.39
N GLY A 32 -30.85 -28.88 6.50
CA GLY A 32 -31.18 -27.84 7.49
C GLY A 32 -30.59 -28.07 8.88
N ALA A 33 -29.88 -29.20 9.13
CA ALA A 33 -29.18 -29.40 10.41
C ALA A 33 -28.00 -28.42 10.55
N MET A 34 -27.78 -27.90 11.75
CA MET A 34 -26.61 -27.08 12.07
C MET A 34 -25.37 -27.99 12.13
N LEU A 35 -24.36 -27.68 11.34
CA LEU A 35 -23.21 -28.57 11.10
C LEU A 35 -22.46 -28.85 12.40
N ALA A 36 -21.97 -27.83 13.10
CA ALA A 36 -21.18 -28.02 14.32
C ALA A 36 -22.01 -28.61 15.48
N ALA A 37 -23.35 -28.39 15.52
CA ALA A 37 -24.22 -29.00 16.51
C ALA A 37 -24.41 -30.50 16.32
N THR A 38 -24.23 -30.98 15.09
CA THR A 38 -24.49 -32.41 14.73
C THR A 38 -23.23 -33.20 14.40
N SER A 39 -22.12 -32.50 14.13
CA SER A 39 -20.79 -33.07 13.87
C SER A 39 -20.01 -33.34 15.15
N THR A 40 -19.09 -34.30 15.09
CA THR A 40 -18.05 -34.53 16.10
C THR A 40 -16.72 -33.88 15.74
N ASP A 41 -16.56 -33.44 14.49
CA ASP A 41 -15.32 -32.94 13.92
C ASP A 41 -15.34 -31.42 13.72
N TRP A 42 -16.49 -30.88 13.32
CA TRP A 42 -16.68 -29.45 13.11
C TRP A 42 -17.09 -28.74 14.41
N ALA A 43 -16.60 -27.53 14.57
CA ALA A 43 -16.93 -26.63 15.69
C ALA A 43 -17.23 -25.23 15.16
N THR A 44 -17.84 -24.37 15.98
CA THR A 44 -17.94 -22.94 15.69
C THR A 44 -16.78 -22.17 16.31
N TRP A 45 -16.49 -20.99 15.78
CA TRP A 45 -15.44 -20.08 16.32
C TRP A 45 -15.60 -19.82 17.80
N THR A 46 -16.81 -19.58 18.26
CA THR A 46 -17.10 -19.31 19.67
C THR A 46 -17.18 -20.58 20.51
N SER A 47 -17.09 -21.77 19.91
CA SER A 47 -17.37 -23.07 20.54
C SER A 47 -18.82 -23.22 21.06
N ALA A 48 -19.73 -22.38 20.57
CA ALA A 48 -21.17 -22.44 20.88
C ALA A 48 -21.93 -23.17 19.78
N ASN A 49 -21.59 -24.44 19.54
CA ASN A 49 -22.17 -25.28 18.50
C ASN A 49 -23.72 -25.26 18.54
N GLY A 50 -24.34 -24.97 17.40
CA GLY A 50 -25.79 -24.68 17.29
C GLY A 50 -26.14 -23.21 17.55
N GLY A 51 -25.15 -22.35 17.79
CA GLY A 51 -25.30 -20.90 17.95
C GLY A 51 -25.48 -20.13 16.65
N ALA A 52 -25.37 -18.81 16.71
CA ALA A 52 -25.55 -17.94 15.55
C ALA A 52 -24.40 -18.04 14.55
N ASP A 53 -23.25 -18.50 14.99
CA ASP A 53 -22.03 -18.72 14.19
C ASP A 53 -21.95 -20.14 13.58
N ASP A 54 -22.93 -21.01 13.84
CA ASP A 54 -23.05 -22.30 13.16
C ASP A 54 -23.69 -22.13 11.78
N VAL A 55 -23.49 -23.12 10.89
CA VAL A 55 -23.99 -23.11 9.53
C VAL A 55 -24.87 -24.30 9.26
N ALA A 56 -25.95 -24.12 8.49
CA ALA A 56 -26.86 -25.18 8.12
C ALA A 56 -26.34 -25.98 6.91
N VAL A 57 -26.44 -27.30 6.98
CA VAL A 57 -26.29 -28.18 5.81
C VAL A 57 -27.44 -27.91 4.84
N SER A 58 -27.16 -27.88 3.53
CA SER A 58 -28.09 -27.43 2.51
C SER A 58 -28.16 -28.42 1.34
N SER A 59 -29.36 -28.70 0.88
CA SER A 59 -29.61 -29.43 -0.34
C SER A 59 -29.82 -28.57 -1.59
N ALA A 60 -29.53 -27.26 -1.51
CA ALA A 60 -29.79 -26.31 -2.60
C ALA A 60 -28.82 -26.45 -3.77
N ASN A 61 -27.56 -26.79 -3.51
CA ASN A 61 -26.53 -27.03 -4.52
C ASN A 61 -25.47 -27.95 -3.92
N SER A 62 -24.99 -28.96 -4.63
CA SER A 62 -23.96 -29.90 -4.17
C SER A 62 -23.04 -30.28 -5.31
N HIS A 63 -21.77 -30.57 -4.99
CA HIS A 63 -20.82 -31.15 -5.93
C HIS A 63 -21.03 -32.65 -6.06
N SER A 64 -21.04 -33.35 -4.94
CA SER A 64 -21.36 -34.76 -4.88
C SER A 64 -22.65 -35.01 -4.10
N GLY A 65 -23.24 -36.17 -4.22
CA GLY A 65 -24.45 -36.52 -3.49
C GLY A 65 -25.60 -35.52 -3.66
N THR A 66 -26.16 -35.04 -2.55
CA THR A 66 -27.32 -34.14 -2.51
C THR A 66 -27.17 -32.98 -1.53
N LYS A 67 -26.06 -32.88 -0.81
CA LYS A 67 -25.87 -31.90 0.26
C LYS A 67 -24.49 -31.22 0.20
N SER A 68 -24.44 -30.05 0.71
CA SER A 68 -23.22 -29.21 0.90
C SER A 68 -23.46 -28.23 2.04
N VAL A 69 -22.56 -27.30 2.24
CA VAL A 69 -22.71 -26.21 3.20
C VAL A 69 -22.68 -24.87 2.49
N TYR A 70 -23.65 -23.98 2.81
CA TYR A 70 -23.78 -22.67 2.19
C TYR A 70 -23.39 -21.55 3.12
N PHE A 71 -22.51 -20.67 2.66
CA PHE A 71 -22.03 -19.49 3.37
C PHE A 71 -22.43 -18.23 2.62
N ALA A 72 -22.96 -17.23 3.34
CA ALA A 72 -23.26 -15.91 2.79
C ALA A 72 -23.21 -14.83 3.85
N SER A 73 -22.75 -13.64 3.48
CA SER A 73 -22.79 -12.47 4.33
C SER A 73 -22.99 -11.16 3.55
N THR A 74 -23.81 -10.28 4.13
CA THR A 74 -23.95 -8.87 3.71
C THR A 74 -23.57 -7.90 4.85
N ALA A 75 -23.10 -8.44 5.97
CA ALA A 75 -22.65 -7.64 7.10
C ALA A 75 -21.26 -7.04 6.83
N THR A 76 -21.04 -5.79 7.18
CA THR A 76 -19.76 -5.08 6.95
C THR A 76 -18.56 -5.84 7.56
N GLY A 77 -18.75 -6.52 8.70
CA GLY A 77 -17.71 -7.34 9.34
C GLY A 77 -17.68 -8.81 8.91
N GLY A 78 -18.56 -9.23 7.96
CA GLY A 78 -18.71 -10.65 7.64
C GLY A 78 -19.64 -11.41 8.59
N GLY A 79 -19.65 -12.76 8.51
CA GLY A 79 -20.43 -13.65 9.35
C GLY A 79 -21.96 -13.64 9.06
N PRO A 80 -22.81 -14.18 9.93
CA PRO A 80 -22.45 -14.71 11.26
C PRO A 80 -21.81 -16.10 11.26
N ALA A 81 -21.99 -16.92 10.19
CA ALA A 81 -21.41 -18.26 10.11
C ALA A 81 -19.88 -18.18 10.24
N ASP A 82 -19.30 -19.07 11.07
CA ASP A 82 -17.88 -19.07 11.40
C ASP A 82 -17.51 -20.48 11.89
N ILE A 83 -17.07 -21.32 10.95
CA ILE A 83 -16.96 -22.78 11.15
C ILE A 83 -15.50 -23.22 11.09
N ILE A 84 -15.11 -23.96 12.11
CA ILE A 84 -13.74 -24.47 12.26
C ILE A 84 -13.72 -25.99 12.13
N LEU A 85 -12.74 -26.48 11.38
CA LEU A 85 -12.31 -27.88 11.40
C LEU A 85 -10.97 -27.96 12.16
N PRO A 86 -10.98 -28.25 13.48
CA PRO A 86 -9.76 -28.36 14.27
C PRO A 86 -9.00 -29.63 13.94
N PHE A 87 -7.67 -29.54 13.88
CA PHE A 87 -6.82 -30.72 13.78
C PHE A 87 -6.57 -31.33 15.17
N PRO A 88 -6.39 -32.65 15.29
CA PRO A 88 -6.10 -33.30 16.58
C PRO A 88 -4.88 -32.73 17.30
N GLN A 89 -3.93 -32.15 16.55
CA GLN A 89 -2.76 -31.42 17.06
C GLN A 89 -2.29 -30.40 16.00
N ALA A 90 -1.55 -29.39 16.44
CA ALA A 90 -0.90 -28.46 15.52
C ALA A 90 0.19 -29.20 14.70
N LEU A 91 0.17 -28.99 13.38
CA LEU A 91 1.08 -29.60 12.41
C LEU A 91 2.14 -28.59 12.03
N ASN A 92 3.42 -28.90 12.18
CA ASN A 92 4.51 -27.97 11.93
C ASN A 92 5.70 -28.56 11.15
N VAL A 93 5.60 -29.83 10.77
CA VAL A 93 6.58 -30.58 9.98
C VAL A 93 5.85 -31.66 9.22
N GLY A 94 6.37 -32.16 8.10
CA GLY A 94 5.73 -33.18 7.27
C GLY A 94 4.92 -32.60 6.12
N GLN A 95 4.08 -33.46 5.52
CA GLN A 95 3.26 -33.12 4.35
C GLN A 95 1.80 -33.01 4.75
N PHE A 96 1.16 -31.90 4.39
CA PHE A 96 -0.26 -31.68 4.59
C PHE A 96 -0.92 -31.38 3.25
N ASN A 97 -1.93 -32.14 2.88
CA ASN A 97 -2.73 -31.95 1.68
C ASN A 97 -4.16 -31.63 2.10
N LEU A 98 -4.68 -30.52 1.61
CA LEU A 98 -6.08 -30.11 1.75
C LEU A 98 -6.73 -30.19 0.37
N GLU A 99 -7.90 -30.80 0.30
CA GLU A 99 -8.80 -30.72 -0.87
C GLU A 99 -10.18 -30.27 -0.41
N MET A 100 -10.80 -29.39 -1.18
CA MET A 100 -12.20 -29.01 -1.01
C MET A 100 -12.81 -28.60 -2.34
N TRP A 101 -14.08 -28.85 -2.50
CA TRP A 101 -14.86 -28.35 -3.62
C TRP A 101 -15.59 -27.08 -3.21
N LEU A 102 -15.52 -26.07 -4.08
CA LEU A 102 -16.13 -24.76 -3.87
C LEU A 102 -16.99 -24.39 -5.08
N PHE A 103 -18.10 -23.72 -4.79
CA PHE A 103 -18.93 -23.05 -5.79
C PHE A 103 -19.15 -21.62 -5.35
N VAL A 104 -18.56 -20.67 -6.05
CA VAL A 104 -18.68 -19.24 -5.76
C VAL A 104 -19.67 -18.63 -6.75
N ASN A 105 -20.70 -17.95 -6.25
CA ASN A 105 -21.70 -17.31 -7.10
C ASN A 105 -21.07 -16.19 -7.93
N THR A 106 -21.61 -15.95 -9.12
CA THR A 106 -21.13 -14.87 -10.02
C THR A 106 -21.08 -13.52 -9.31
N ASP A 107 -19.98 -12.78 -9.51
CA ASP A 107 -19.72 -11.48 -8.89
C ASP A 107 -19.78 -11.47 -7.35
N GLN A 108 -19.56 -12.63 -6.74
CA GLN A 108 -19.48 -12.80 -5.29
C GLN A 108 -18.08 -13.28 -4.89
N GLY A 109 -17.84 -13.43 -3.61
CA GLY A 109 -16.57 -13.94 -3.09
C GLY A 109 -16.75 -15.15 -2.19
N ALA A 110 -15.61 -15.69 -1.75
CA ALA A 110 -15.50 -16.69 -0.68
C ALA A 110 -14.22 -16.42 0.13
N TYR A 111 -14.20 -16.89 1.36
CA TYR A 111 -13.02 -16.78 2.21
C TYR A 111 -12.92 -17.98 3.14
N PHE A 112 -11.72 -18.46 3.30
CA PHE A 112 -11.33 -19.33 4.40
C PHE A 112 -9.88 -19.02 4.81
N ASN A 113 -9.49 -19.46 6.00
CA ASN A 113 -8.12 -19.33 6.47
C ASN A 113 -7.63 -20.62 7.15
N LEU A 114 -6.31 -20.69 7.34
CA LEU A 114 -5.66 -21.71 8.15
C LEU A 114 -5.18 -21.05 9.44
N GLN A 115 -5.60 -21.59 10.58
CA GLN A 115 -5.14 -21.11 11.88
C GLN A 115 -3.83 -21.78 12.26
N GLY A 116 -2.89 -21.03 12.82
CA GLY A 116 -1.56 -21.52 13.22
C GLY A 116 -1.52 -22.16 14.61
N THR A 117 -2.53 -21.94 15.43
CA THR A 117 -2.60 -22.44 16.82
C THR A 117 -3.95 -23.11 17.09
N ALA A 118 -3.97 -24.00 18.10
CA ALA A 118 -5.20 -24.70 18.51
C ALA A 118 -6.28 -23.75 19.06
N THR A 119 -5.88 -22.57 19.56
CA THR A 119 -6.84 -21.53 19.95
C THR A 119 -7.05 -20.62 18.73
N PRO A 120 -8.25 -20.61 18.12
CA PRO A 120 -8.55 -19.75 16.99
C PRO A 120 -8.34 -18.28 17.30
N GLY A 121 -7.98 -17.48 16.28
CA GLY A 121 -7.76 -16.03 16.42
C GLY A 121 -6.43 -15.61 17.04
N THR A 122 -5.57 -16.56 17.41
CA THR A 122 -4.25 -16.24 17.99
C THR A 122 -3.19 -16.03 16.90
N THR A 123 -3.20 -16.87 15.86
CA THR A 123 -2.24 -16.80 14.76
C THR A 123 -2.92 -17.27 13.48
N TRP A 124 -2.93 -16.43 12.45
CA TRP A 124 -3.31 -16.81 11.09
C TRP A 124 -2.11 -17.39 10.38
N ALA A 125 -2.21 -18.63 9.90
CA ALA A 125 -1.16 -19.28 9.11
C ALA A 125 -1.27 -18.94 7.63
N GLY A 126 -2.46 -18.60 7.14
CA GLY A 126 -2.67 -18.19 5.76
C GLY A 126 -4.13 -17.87 5.49
N ASP A 127 -4.36 -16.89 4.63
CA ASP A 127 -5.68 -16.41 4.21
C ASP A 127 -5.88 -16.71 2.73
N VAL A 128 -7.08 -17.19 2.36
CA VAL A 128 -7.46 -17.44 0.97
C VAL A 128 -8.70 -16.64 0.63
N PHE A 129 -8.54 -15.64 -0.22
CA PHE A 129 -9.60 -14.74 -0.67
C PHE A 129 -10.00 -15.08 -2.11
N PHE A 130 -11.24 -15.50 -2.32
CA PHE A 130 -11.85 -15.57 -3.63
C PHE A 130 -12.58 -14.27 -3.89
N LEU A 131 -12.14 -13.52 -4.88
CA LEU A 131 -12.65 -12.18 -5.19
C LEU A 131 -13.63 -12.25 -6.38
N PRO A 132 -14.60 -11.32 -6.47
CA PRO A 132 -15.43 -11.17 -7.64
C PRO A 132 -14.62 -11.06 -8.94
N GLY A 133 -15.12 -11.71 -10.01
CA GLY A 133 -14.41 -11.76 -11.30
C GLY A 133 -13.43 -12.92 -11.43
N GLY A 134 -13.47 -13.90 -10.52
CA GLY A 134 -12.74 -15.16 -10.65
C GLY A 134 -11.25 -15.09 -10.29
N LEU A 135 -10.83 -14.11 -9.50
CA LEU A 135 -9.47 -14.01 -8.96
C LEU A 135 -9.41 -14.62 -7.56
N VAL A 136 -8.40 -15.47 -7.29
CA VAL A 136 -8.11 -15.98 -5.94
C VAL A 136 -6.72 -15.52 -5.48
N GLN A 137 -6.62 -15.12 -4.23
CA GLN A 137 -5.39 -14.64 -3.60
C GLN A 137 -5.05 -15.49 -2.37
N PHE A 138 -3.79 -15.88 -2.26
CA PHE A 138 -3.22 -16.59 -1.12
C PHE A 138 -2.28 -15.64 -0.38
N ASN A 139 -2.65 -15.27 0.82
CA ASN A 139 -1.94 -14.27 1.61
C ASN A 139 -1.40 -14.89 2.91
N SER A 140 -0.35 -14.32 3.45
CA SER A 140 0.10 -14.61 4.82
C SER A 140 0.59 -13.32 5.47
N THR A 141 0.18 -13.07 6.70
CA THR A 141 0.53 -11.85 7.46
C THR A 141 0.27 -10.55 6.68
N GLY A 142 -0.83 -10.53 5.89
CA GLY A 142 -1.21 -9.38 5.07
C GLY A 142 -0.42 -9.21 3.76
N THR A 143 0.49 -10.15 3.43
CA THR A 143 1.27 -10.13 2.19
C THR A 143 0.69 -11.09 1.18
N LEU A 144 0.47 -10.65 -0.06
CA LEU A 144 0.09 -11.50 -1.19
C LEU A 144 1.29 -12.37 -1.59
N LEU A 145 1.11 -13.70 -1.56
CA LEU A 145 2.14 -14.68 -1.88
C LEU A 145 1.91 -15.35 -3.23
N LEU A 146 0.65 -15.58 -3.61
CA LEU A 146 0.26 -16.16 -4.89
C LEU A 146 -1.11 -15.63 -5.29
N ALA A 147 -1.31 -15.35 -6.57
CA ALA A 147 -2.60 -15.06 -7.17
C ALA A 147 -2.86 -16.05 -8.33
N ALA A 148 -4.12 -16.48 -8.48
CA ALA A 148 -4.57 -17.38 -9.51
C ALA A 148 -5.99 -17.05 -9.95
N THR A 149 -6.55 -17.80 -10.89
CA THR A 149 -7.94 -17.64 -11.31
C THR A 149 -8.76 -18.88 -11.00
N TYR A 150 -10.06 -18.70 -10.69
CA TYR A 150 -11.01 -19.77 -10.46
C TYR A 150 -12.29 -19.54 -11.29
N PRO A 151 -13.07 -20.59 -11.63
CA PRO A 151 -14.32 -20.41 -12.35
C PRO A 151 -15.44 -20.00 -11.37
N GLU A 152 -16.12 -18.88 -11.65
CA GLU A 152 -17.36 -18.53 -10.93
C GLU A 152 -18.56 -19.34 -11.42
N ASN A 153 -19.57 -19.48 -10.58
CA ASN A 153 -20.85 -20.16 -10.87
C ASN A 153 -20.69 -21.59 -11.41
N ALA A 154 -19.65 -22.25 -10.99
CA ALA A 154 -19.34 -23.65 -11.28
C ALA A 154 -18.56 -24.28 -10.14
N TRP A 155 -18.78 -25.56 -9.88
CA TRP A 155 -17.96 -26.30 -8.93
C TRP A 155 -16.53 -26.44 -9.43
N PHE A 156 -15.57 -26.17 -8.56
CA PHE A 156 -14.15 -26.39 -8.80
C PHE A 156 -13.46 -26.96 -7.57
N LYS A 157 -12.44 -27.75 -7.82
CA LYS A 157 -11.60 -28.31 -6.76
C LYS A 157 -10.44 -27.38 -6.44
N LEU A 158 -10.33 -26.95 -5.21
CA LEU A 158 -9.11 -26.40 -4.65
C LEU A 158 -8.31 -27.51 -3.97
N ARG A 159 -7.02 -27.61 -4.29
CA ARG A 159 -6.10 -28.47 -3.58
C ARG A 159 -4.86 -27.68 -3.18
N MET A 160 -4.44 -27.81 -1.92
CA MET A 160 -3.22 -27.22 -1.38
C MET A 160 -2.32 -28.34 -0.88
N GLN A 161 -1.11 -28.45 -1.44
CA GLN A 161 -0.08 -29.38 -1.01
C GLN A 161 1.01 -28.63 -0.27
N ASN A 162 1.09 -28.83 1.04
CA ASN A 162 1.93 -28.03 1.92
C ASN A 162 3.00 -28.91 2.54
N ASN A 163 4.24 -28.72 2.09
CA ASN A 163 5.41 -29.28 2.78
C ASN A 163 5.79 -28.34 3.93
N LEU A 164 5.34 -28.69 5.14
CA LEU A 164 5.60 -27.89 6.34
C LEU A 164 7.06 -27.95 6.80
N SER A 165 7.80 -29.00 6.39
CA SER A 165 9.24 -29.14 6.70
C SER A 165 10.07 -28.12 5.93
N THR A 166 9.88 -28.05 4.61
CA THR A 166 10.66 -27.17 3.71
C THR A 166 9.94 -25.86 3.39
N ASN A 167 8.78 -25.62 4.00
CA ASN A 167 7.95 -24.44 3.79
C ASN A 167 7.65 -24.19 2.31
N THR A 168 7.17 -25.22 1.62
CA THR A 168 6.75 -25.13 0.22
C THR A 168 5.24 -25.43 0.15
N TRP A 169 4.47 -24.45 -0.29
CA TRP A 169 3.01 -24.49 -0.41
C TRP A 169 2.66 -24.41 -1.88
N GLU A 170 2.10 -25.46 -2.44
CA GLU A 170 1.68 -25.53 -3.84
C GLU A 170 0.17 -25.58 -3.95
N VAL A 171 -0.39 -24.81 -4.88
CA VAL A 171 -1.83 -24.65 -5.09
C VAL A 171 -2.23 -25.24 -6.43
N PHE A 172 -3.37 -25.91 -6.45
CA PHE A 172 -3.98 -26.46 -7.65
C PHE A 172 -5.45 -26.05 -7.72
N ILE A 173 -5.89 -25.65 -8.91
CA ILE A 173 -7.31 -25.46 -9.24
C ILE A 173 -7.67 -26.49 -10.32
N ASN A 174 -8.65 -27.34 -10.05
CA ASN A 174 -9.03 -28.44 -10.93
C ASN A 174 -7.82 -29.30 -11.37
N ASP A 175 -6.96 -29.63 -10.41
CA ASP A 175 -5.71 -30.39 -10.57
C ASP A 175 -4.63 -29.74 -11.45
N VAL A 176 -4.80 -28.49 -11.85
CA VAL A 176 -3.78 -27.71 -12.57
C VAL A 176 -3.01 -26.85 -11.56
N SER A 177 -1.68 -27.02 -11.51
CA SER A 177 -0.82 -26.21 -10.62
C SER A 177 -0.90 -24.73 -11.01
N GLN A 178 -1.13 -23.91 -10.01
CA GLN A 178 -1.15 -22.44 -10.11
C GLN A 178 0.18 -21.84 -9.66
N GLY A 179 1.09 -22.66 -9.12
CA GLY A 179 2.39 -22.27 -8.61
C GLY A 179 2.57 -22.62 -7.15
N SER A 180 3.75 -22.26 -6.62
CA SER A 180 4.10 -22.49 -5.23
C SER A 180 4.69 -21.23 -4.58
N TYR A 181 4.60 -21.17 -3.26
CA TYR A 181 5.15 -20.07 -2.46
C TYR A 181 5.71 -20.60 -1.13
N SER A 182 6.55 -19.78 -0.48
CA SER A 182 6.95 -19.98 0.92
C SER A 182 6.04 -19.14 1.81
N ASN A 183 5.45 -19.75 2.83
CA ASN A 183 4.51 -19.08 3.72
C ASN A 183 5.23 -18.40 4.90
N GLY A 184 4.60 -17.39 5.50
CA GLY A 184 5.06 -16.75 6.73
C GLY A 184 4.96 -17.66 7.97
N SER A 185 4.06 -18.65 7.95
CA SER A 185 3.90 -19.67 8.98
C SER A 185 4.11 -21.07 8.43
N THR A 186 4.81 -21.91 9.17
CA THR A 186 4.97 -23.35 8.89
C THR A 186 4.11 -24.20 9.81
N GLN A 187 3.30 -23.61 10.69
CA GLN A 187 2.41 -24.31 11.59
C GLN A 187 0.96 -24.07 11.25
N ILE A 188 0.17 -25.13 11.20
CA ILE A 188 -1.29 -25.10 11.01
C ILE A 188 -1.97 -25.96 12.07
N ALA A 189 -3.16 -25.54 12.53
CA ALA A 189 -3.89 -26.23 13.61
C ALA A 189 -5.37 -26.41 13.32
N SER A 190 -5.95 -25.67 12.39
CA SER A 190 -7.34 -25.81 11.93
C SER A 190 -7.57 -25.12 10.59
N ILE A 191 -8.68 -25.45 9.95
CA ILE A 191 -9.27 -24.71 8.83
C ILE A 191 -10.43 -23.90 9.42
N ASP A 192 -10.56 -22.65 9.03
CA ASP A 192 -11.64 -21.76 9.41
C ASP A 192 -12.33 -21.22 8.16
N ILE A 193 -13.65 -21.41 8.05
CA ILE A 193 -14.47 -20.99 6.91
C ILE A 193 -15.45 -19.91 7.39
N PHE A 194 -15.27 -18.70 6.85
CA PHE A 194 -15.99 -17.51 7.28
C PHE A 194 -16.41 -16.65 6.08
N PRO A 195 -17.69 -16.26 5.90
CA PRO A 195 -18.11 -15.42 4.82
C PRO A 195 -17.83 -13.94 5.14
N LEU A 196 -16.98 -13.30 4.35
CA LEU A 196 -16.79 -11.85 4.38
C LEU A 196 -18.00 -11.12 3.77
N ASN A 197 -18.04 -9.79 3.92
CA ASN A 197 -19.09 -8.99 3.27
C ASN A 197 -19.11 -9.22 1.75
N GLY A 198 -20.27 -9.53 1.19
CA GLY A 198 -20.45 -9.84 -0.23
C GLY A 198 -20.07 -11.27 -0.63
N ASN A 199 -19.70 -12.12 0.31
CA ASN A 199 -19.43 -13.52 0.00
C ASN A 199 -20.74 -14.32 -0.13
N GLN A 200 -20.81 -15.20 -1.15
CA GLN A 200 -21.86 -16.21 -1.35
C GLN A 200 -21.27 -17.42 -2.03
N PHE A 201 -21.10 -18.50 -1.29
CA PHE A 201 -20.44 -19.70 -1.79
C PHE A 201 -20.93 -20.98 -1.10
N TYR A 202 -20.73 -22.10 -1.76
CA TYR A 202 -20.93 -23.44 -1.20
C TYR A 202 -19.59 -24.13 -1.05
N VAL A 203 -19.51 -25.02 -0.05
CA VAL A 203 -18.37 -25.89 0.22
C VAL A 203 -18.87 -27.33 0.29
N ASP A 204 -18.16 -28.24 -0.38
CA ASP A 204 -18.47 -29.65 -0.42
C ASP A 204 -17.19 -30.49 -0.47
N ASP A 205 -17.31 -31.79 -0.16
CA ASP A 205 -16.22 -32.78 -0.23
C ASP A 205 -14.89 -32.26 0.38
N VAL A 206 -14.94 -31.87 1.64
CA VAL A 206 -13.75 -31.39 2.36
C VAL A 206 -12.93 -32.58 2.86
N SER A 207 -11.66 -32.63 2.50
CA SER A 207 -10.74 -33.65 3.00
C SER A 207 -9.34 -33.11 3.25
N TYR A 208 -8.64 -33.71 4.19
CA TYR A 208 -7.21 -33.53 4.32
C TYR A 208 -6.49 -34.82 4.65
N ASP A 209 -5.24 -34.92 4.20
CA ASP A 209 -4.28 -35.93 4.57
C ASP A 209 -3.02 -35.28 5.13
N TYR A 210 -2.54 -35.80 6.24
CA TYR A 210 -1.28 -35.40 6.82
C TYR A 210 -0.36 -36.61 6.99
N THR A 211 0.87 -36.49 6.50
CA THR A 211 1.95 -37.45 6.73
C THR A 211 3.05 -36.79 7.58
N GLY A 212 3.25 -37.32 8.78
CA GLY A 212 4.29 -36.85 9.68
C GLY A 212 5.70 -37.08 9.13
N TYR A 213 6.64 -36.27 9.59
CA TYR A 213 8.05 -36.39 9.25
C TYR A 213 8.83 -36.91 10.46
N THR A 214 9.61 -37.98 10.29
CA THR A 214 10.49 -38.51 11.32
C THR A 214 11.80 -37.76 11.29
N LEU A 215 12.10 -37.03 12.36
CA LEU A 215 13.33 -36.23 12.46
C LEU A 215 14.56 -37.13 12.50
N PRO A 216 15.51 -36.96 11.57
CA PRO A 216 16.82 -37.64 11.64
C PRO A 216 17.70 -37.09 12.75
N THR A 217 18.93 -37.60 12.90
CA THR A 217 19.83 -37.16 13.95
C THR A 217 20.37 -35.74 13.68
N LEU A 218 20.85 -35.50 12.46
CA LEU A 218 21.42 -34.20 12.04
C LEU A 218 20.83 -33.83 10.69
N ASN A 219 20.09 -32.73 10.63
CA ASN A 219 19.56 -32.21 9.38
C ASN A 219 19.36 -30.69 9.46
N GLY A 220 20.00 -29.94 8.56
CA GLY A 220 19.83 -28.50 8.38
C GLY A 220 19.21 -28.19 7.04
N ALA A 221 17.98 -27.71 7.01
CA ALA A 221 17.22 -27.44 5.79
C ALA A 221 17.21 -25.95 5.44
N VAL A 222 17.26 -25.61 4.15
CA VAL A 222 16.95 -24.26 3.65
C VAL A 222 15.46 -24.15 3.35
N THR A 223 14.74 -23.32 4.13
CA THR A 223 13.28 -23.23 4.02
C THR A 223 12.79 -22.02 3.23
N ALA A 224 13.51 -20.90 3.22
CA ALA A 224 13.13 -19.72 2.46
C ALA A 224 14.34 -18.90 2.01
N ILE A 225 14.15 -18.20 0.88
CA ILE A 225 15.00 -17.10 0.40
C ILE A 225 14.10 -15.86 0.40
N ASN A 226 14.40 -14.90 1.26
CA ASN A 226 13.62 -13.68 1.45
C ASN A 226 14.29 -12.48 0.78
N GLN A 227 13.49 -11.40 0.61
CA GLN A 227 13.91 -10.12 0.03
C GLN A 227 14.36 -10.19 -1.44
N MET A 228 14.04 -11.28 -2.16
CA MET A 228 14.38 -11.44 -3.58
C MET A 228 13.16 -11.51 -4.51
N SER A 229 11.94 -11.40 -4.00
CA SER A 229 10.69 -11.40 -4.77
C SER A 229 10.04 -10.01 -4.77
N GLY A 230 9.21 -9.73 -5.79
CA GLY A 230 8.48 -8.45 -5.91
C GLY A 230 9.35 -7.24 -6.27
N LEU A 231 10.51 -7.47 -6.89
CA LEU A 231 11.52 -6.45 -7.14
C LEU A 231 11.47 -5.94 -8.58
N LEU A 232 12.04 -4.76 -8.79
CA LEU A 232 12.31 -4.22 -10.11
C LEU A 232 13.70 -4.65 -10.60
N ALA A 233 13.83 -4.89 -11.90
CA ALA A 233 15.14 -5.07 -12.53
C ALA A 233 16.00 -3.80 -12.32
N GLY A 234 17.27 -4.01 -11.95
CA GLY A 234 18.21 -2.94 -11.61
C GLY A 234 18.31 -2.61 -10.14
N GLN A 235 17.38 -3.05 -9.30
CA GLN A 235 17.52 -2.90 -7.84
C GLN A 235 18.69 -3.73 -7.30
N THR A 236 19.33 -3.23 -6.26
CA THR A 236 20.39 -3.92 -5.54
C THR A 236 19.88 -4.27 -4.15
N ILE A 237 19.94 -5.54 -3.78
CA ILE A 237 19.38 -6.05 -2.52
C ILE A 237 20.37 -6.92 -1.75
N SER A 238 20.19 -6.98 -0.43
CA SER A 238 20.87 -7.94 0.47
C SER A 238 19.92 -9.10 0.73
N PRO A 239 20.18 -10.31 0.21
CA PRO A 239 19.29 -11.45 0.43
C PRO A 239 19.31 -11.92 1.88
N GLN A 240 18.21 -12.58 2.29
CA GLN A 240 18.12 -13.29 3.55
C GLN A 240 17.73 -14.74 3.29
N VAL A 241 18.34 -15.67 4.00
CA VAL A 241 18.02 -17.09 3.89
C VAL A 241 17.60 -17.62 5.26
N ILE A 242 16.49 -18.37 5.29
CA ILE A 242 16.00 -19.01 6.50
C ILE A 242 16.44 -20.48 6.48
N VAL A 243 17.18 -20.85 7.51
CA VAL A 243 17.60 -22.21 7.79
C VAL A 243 16.73 -22.76 8.93
N ARG A 244 16.34 -24.02 8.84
CA ARG A 244 15.61 -24.75 9.87
C ARG A 244 16.39 -26.00 10.29
N ASN A 245 16.39 -26.29 11.58
CA ASN A 245 16.91 -27.56 12.09
C ASN A 245 15.79 -28.62 12.02
N LEU A 246 15.85 -29.51 11.05
CA LEU A 246 14.95 -30.66 10.90
C LEU A 246 15.55 -31.96 11.48
N GLY A 247 16.64 -31.85 12.24
CA GLY A 247 17.23 -32.96 13.01
C GLY A 247 16.88 -32.87 14.49
N THR A 248 17.29 -33.91 15.24
CA THR A 248 17.18 -33.95 16.71
C THR A 248 18.37 -33.31 17.43
N THR A 249 19.50 -33.16 16.73
CA THR A 249 20.73 -32.54 17.25
C THR A 249 20.69 -31.01 17.05
N ILE A 250 21.13 -30.28 18.10
CA ILE A 250 21.23 -28.81 18.00
C ILE A 250 22.28 -28.44 16.93
N ILE A 251 21.92 -27.53 16.02
CA ILE A 251 22.85 -26.98 15.03
C ILE A 251 23.60 -25.81 15.66
N THR A 252 24.94 -25.87 15.62
CA THR A 252 25.83 -24.86 16.18
C THR A 252 26.68 -24.14 15.14
N SER A 253 26.76 -24.70 13.93
CA SER A 253 27.51 -24.12 12.81
C SER A 253 27.05 -24.71 11.49
N PHE A 254 27.19 -23.95 10.40
CA PHE A 254 26.97 -24.38 9.01
C PHE A 254 27.59 -23.37 8.04
N ASN A 255 27.79 -23.78 6.79
CA ASN A 255 28.05 -22.88 5.67
C ASN A 255 26.76 -22.67 4.89
N LEU A 256 26.55 -21.45 4.45
CA LEU A 256 25.43 -21.08 3.57
C LEU A 256 25.97 -20.36 2.34
N GLU A 257 25.54 -20.79 1.18
CA GLU A 257 25.82 -20.15 -0.10
C GLU A 257 24.52 -19.77 -0.79
N ILE A 258 24.48 -18.58 -1.40
CA ILE A 258 23.40 -18.20 -2.31
C ILE A 258 24.00 -17.80 -3.65
N THR A 259 23.50 -18.41 -4.74
CA THR A 259 23.89 -18.09 -6.10
C THR A 259 22.74 -17.42 -6.83
N TYR A 260 23.03 -16.35 -7.56
CA TYR A 260 22.09 -15.65 -8.42
C TYR A 260 22.79 -15.03 -9.63
N ASN A 261 22.29 -15.33 -10.82
CA ASN A 261 22.82 -14.81 -12.09
C ASN A 261 24.37 -14.93 -12.20
N GLY A 262 24.91 -16.09 -11.82
CA GLY A 262 26.35 -16.38 -11.87
C GLY A 262 27.20 -15.74 -10.75
N ASN A 263 26.62 -14.95 -9.87
CA ASN A 263 27.26 -14.46 -8.66
C ASN A 263 26.98 -15.40 -7.49
N SER A 264 27.94 -15.54 -6.60
CA SER A 264 27.82 -16.36 -5.37
C SER A 264 28.18 -15.51 -4.16
N LEU A 265 27.35 -15.56 -3.13
CA LEU A 265 27.62 -15.03 -1.80
C LEU A 265 27.70 -16.21 -0.83
N SER A 266 28.70 -16.23 0.03
CA SER A 266 28.91 -17.31 0.98
C SER A 266 29.10 -16.76 2.38
N GLN A 267 28.52 -17.44 3.37
CA GLN A 267 28.65 -17.08 4.78
C GLN A 267 28.92 -18.33 5.63
N ASN A 268 29.95 -18.27 6.46
CA ASN A 268 30.21 -19.28 7.48
C ASN A 268 29.54 -18.83 8.78
N VAL A 269 28.50 -19.55 9.19
CA VAL A 269 27.73 -19.27 10.40
C VAL A 269 28.25 -20.17 11.53
N THR A 270 28.69 -19.55 12.62
CA THR A 270 29.24 -20.25 13.80
C THR A 270 28.69 -19.63 15.09
N GLY A 271 28.72 -20.42 16.17
CA GLY A 271 28.32 -19.94 17.50
C GLY A 271 26.81 -19.75 17.65
N VAL A 272 26.01 -20.32 16.75
CA VAL A 272 24.53 -20.34 16.85
C VAL A 272 24.08 -21.51 17.73
N SER A 273 22.79 -21.51 18.10
CA SER A 273 22.18 -22.61 18.84
C SER A 273 20.75 -22.76 18.32
N ILE A 274 20.57 -23.59 17.26
CA ILE A 274 19.30 -23.83 16.64
C ILE A 274 18.75 -25.16 17.18
N PRO A 275 17.75 -25.13 18.07
CA PRO A 275 17.18 -26.36 18.60
C PRO A 275 16.40 -27.11 17.50
N SER A 276 16.05 -28.37 17.75
CA SER A 276 15.18 -29.16 16.87
C SER A 276 13.93 -28.37 16.53
N LEU A 277 13.54 -28.35 15.25
CA LEU A 277 12.45 -27.57 14.64
C LEU A 277 12.64 -26.03 14.73
N GLY A 278 13.73 -25.55 15.28
CA GLY A 278 14.06 -24.13 15.36
C GLY A 278 14.48 -23.55 14.01
N PHE A 279 14.33 -22.23 13.88
CA PHE A 279 14.71 -21.45 12.70
C PHE A 279 15.88 -20.52 13.00
N TYR A 280 16.64 -20.20 11.96
CA TYR A 280 17.67 -19.18 12.01
C TYR A 280 17.69 -18.40 10.70
N THR A 281 17.58 -17.07 10.78
CA THR A 281 17.66 -16.19 9.61
C THR A 281 19.09 -15.72 9.44
N VAL A 282 19.66 -15.97 8.27
CA VAL A 282 21.00 -15.52 7.87
C VAL A 282 20.86 -14.31 6.95
N PRO A 283 21.12 -13.09 7.44
CA PRO A 283 21.20 -11.91 6.58
C PRO A 283 22.57 -11.88 5.89
N PHE A 284 22.60 -11.68 4.57
CA PHE A 284 23.83 -11.37 3.86
C PHE A 284 24.07 -9.85 3.91
N THR A 285 25.32 -9.46 4.15
CA THR A 285 25.72 -8.04 4.11
C THR A 285 26.08 -7.60 2.69
N GLU A 286 26.54 -8.53 1.86
CA GLU A 286 26.79 -8.32 0.45
C GLU A 286 25.46 -8.25 -0.30
N THR A 287 25.50 -7.54 -1.41
CA THR A 287 24.32 -7.29 -2.25
C THR A 287 24.40 -8.00 -3.59
N VAL A 288 23.25 -8.28 -4.17
CA VAL A 288 23.09 -8.74 -5.55
C VAL A 288 22.25 -7.76 -6.35
N ALA A 289 22.61 -7.53 -7.61
CA ALA A 289 21.81 -6.75 -8.55
C ALA A 289 20.75 -7.65 -9.21
N ILE A 290 19.49 -7.24 -9.11
CA ILE A 290 18.36 -7.96 -9.73
C ILE A 290 18.37 -7.74 -11.23
N VAL A 291 18.38 -8.82 -12.00
CA VAL A 291 18.54 -8.81 -13.45
C VAL A 291 17.20 -9.13 -14.14
N ALA A 292 16.91 -8.41 -15.23
CA ALA A 292 15.71 -8.64 -16.04
C ALA A 292 15.63 -10.08 -16.57
N GLY A 293 14.41 -10.57 -16.73
CA GLY A 293 14.10 -11.92 -17.17
C GLY A 293 14.02 -12.92 -16.02
N ILE A 294 13.63 -14.15 -16.35
CA ILE A 294 13.49 -15.22 -15.36
C ILE A 294 14.88 -15.74 -14.97
N ASN A 295 15.25 -15.54 -13.72
CA ASN A 295 16.48 -16.00 -13.11
C ASN A 295 16.19 -16.81 -11.85
N GLN A 296 17.12 -17.69 -11.44
CA GLN A 296 16.97 -18.47 -10.22
C GLN A 296 17.98 -18.00 -9.18
N ALA A 297 17.48 -17.78 -7.97
CA ALA A 297 18.30 -17.74 -6.77
C ALA A 297 18.31 -19.13 -6.14
N ILE A 298 19.49 -19.65 -5.84
CA ILE A 298 19.68 -20.98 -5.26
C ILE A 298 20.47 -20.81 -3.97
N ALA A 299 19.86 -21.15 -2.85
CA ALA A 299 20.51 -21.17 -1.55
C ALA A 299 20.84 -22.63 -1.18
N THR A 300 22.07 -22.86 -0.71
CA THR A 300 22.59 -24.19 -0.34
C THR A 300 23.23 -24.13 1.04
N ILE A 301 22.78 -24.98 1.96
CA ILE A 301 23.43 -25.22 3.24
C ILE A 301 24.43 -26.38 3.12
N SER A 302 25.49 -26.32 3.87
CA SER A 302 26.51 -27.38 3.93
C SER A 302 27.31 -27.31 5.22
N LEU A 303 28.11 -28.32 5.50
CA LEU A 303 28.99 -28.43 6.70
C LEU A 303 28.21 -28.21 8.01
N VAL A 304 27.00 -28.75 8.10
CA VAL A 304 26.17 -28.67 9.31
C VAL A 304 26.89 -29.36 10.46
N ASN A 305 27.21 -28.61 11.53
CA ASN A 305 28.06 -29.04 12.65
C ASN A 305 29.41 -29.65 12.20
N GLY A 306 29.96 -29.20 11.06
CA GLY A 306 31.20 -29.69 10.48
C GLY A 306 31.10 -31.00 9.70
N SER A 307 29.90 -31.57 9.54
CA SER A 307 29.66 -32.74 8.69
C SER A 307 29.54 -32.32 7.21
N PHE A 308 30.23 -33.04 6.32
CA PHE A 308 30.17 -32.77 4.88
C PHE A 308 28.79 -33.10 4.26
N VAL A 309 28.07 -34.04 4.88
CA VAL A 309 26.72 -34.47 4.47
C VAL A 309 25.94 -34.64 5.76
N ASP A 310 24.74 -34.07 5.83
CA ASP A 310 23.81 -34.38 6.90
C ASP A 310 22.89 -35.57 6.51
N ASP A 311 21.86 -35.82 7.29
CA ASP A 311 21.09 -37.07 7.10
C ASP A 311 20.07 -36.98 5.96
N GLU A 312 19.77 -35.76 5.43
CA GLU A 312 18.77 -35.52 4.38
C GLU A 312 19.20 -34.39 3.43
N SER A 313 19.82 -34.76 2.32
CA SER A 313 20.39 -33.79 1.39
C SER A 313 19.38 -33.13 0.43
N ILE A 314 18.12 -33.60 0.39
CA ILE A 314 17.12 -33.08 -0.54
C ILE A 314 16.62 -31.69 -0.13
N ASP A 315 16.71 -31.35 1.17
CA ASP A 315 16.29 -30.06 1.72
C ASP A 315 17.47 -29.10 2.02
N ASP A 316 18.70 -29.53 1.67
CA ASP A 316 19.89 -28.68 1.71
C ASP A 316 19.79 -27.49 0.74
N VAL A 317 18.95 -27.59 -0.29
CA VAL A 317 18.87 -26.63 -1.39
C VAL A 317 17.46 -26.07 -1.52
N LYS A 318 17.36 -24.75 -1.58
CA LYS A 318 16.13 -24.05 -1.94
C LYS A 318 16.36 -23.22 -3.19
N THR A 319 15.44 -23.33 -4.16
CA THR A 319 15.43 -22.52 -5.36
C THR A 319 14.25 -21.58 -5.34
N LEU A 320 14.50 -20.31 -5.66
CA LEU A 320 13.48 -19.27 -5.85
C LEU A 320 13.58 -18.75 -7.30
N SER A 321 12.50 -18.87 -8.06
CA SER A 321 12.41 -18.26 -9.39
C SER A 321 12.05 -16.78 -9.26
N ILE A 322 12.85 -15.91 -9.84
CA ILE A 322 12.70 -14.46 -9.79
C ILE A 322 12.42 -13.97 -11.21
N ASN A 323 11.29 -13.30 -11.38
CA ASN A 323 10.92 -12.63 -12.62
C ASN A 323 10.61 -11.16 -12.28
N PRO A 324 11.62 -10.29 -12.24
CA PRO A 324 11.43 -8.91 -11.82
C PRO A 324 10.68 -8.12 -12.88
N ILE A 325 9.94 -7.13 -12.42
CA ILE A 325 9.34 -6.13 -13.29
C ILE A 325 10.45 -5.26 -13.86
N VAL A 326 10.40 -5.02 -15.17
CA VAL A 326 11.35 -4.13 -15.85
C VAL A 326 10.75 -2.74 -15.96
N PRO A 327 11.29 -1.74 -15.24
CA PRO A 327 10.83 -0.37 -15.38
C PRO A 327 10.99 0.11 -16.82
N ALA A 328 9.98 0.78 -17.35
CA ALA A 328 10.11 1.44 -18.65
C ALA A 328 11.17 2.56 -18.56
N ALA A 329 12.00 2.67 -19.61
CA ALA A 329 13.09 3.64 -19.63
C ALA A 329 12.59 5.06 -19.39
N GLY A 330 13.15 5.76 -18.40
CA GLY A 330 12.82 7.15 -18.03
C GLY A 330 11.44 7.36 -17.39
N LYS A 331 10.69 6.28 -17.10
CA LYS A 331 9.41 6.37 -16.38
C LYS A 331 9.66 6.59 -14.89
N LYS A 332 8.92 7.54 -14.32
CA LYS A 332 8.71 7.70 -12.87
C LYS A 332 7.23 7.79 -12.59
N VAL A 333 6.82 7.33 -11.43
CA VAL A 333 5.40 7.20 -11.06
C VAL A 333 5.10 8.05 -9.83
N ILE A 334 4.04 8.85 -9.90
CA ILE A 334 3.58 9.67 -8.78
C ILE A 334 2.45 8.94 -8.04
N ALA A 335 2.51 8.98 -6.70
CA ALA A 335 1.40 8.67 -5.82
C ALA A 335 0.98 9.94 -5.09
N GLU A 336 -0.26 10.39 -5.32
CA GLU A 336 -0.88 11.53 -4.64
C GLU A 336 -1.81 10.97 -3.55
N GLU A 337 -1.42 11.13 -2.28
CA GLU A 337 -2.20 10.69 -1.11
C GLU A 337 -2.99 11.84 -0.53
N ALA A 338 -4.28 11.65 -0.27
CA ALA A 338 -5.10 12.54 0.54
C ALA A 338 -5.05 12.13 2.00
N THR A 339 -4.59 13.05 2.85
CA THR A 339 -4.27 12.80 4.25
C THR A 339 -4.69 13.96 5.16
N GLY A 340 -4.47 13.84 6.47
CA GLY A 340 -4.68 14.92 7.44
C GLY A 340 -4.37 14.50 8.86
N THR A 341 -3.89 15.44 9.66
CA THR A 341 -3.53 15.23 11.08
C THR A 341 -4.70 14.75 11.94
N TRP A 342 -5.91 15.16 11.59
CA TRP A 342 -7.17 14.79 12.27
C TRP A 342 -7.64 13.37 11.97
N CYS A 343 -7.15 12.77 10.89
CA CYS A 343 -7.57 11.45 10.40
C CYS A 343 -6.84 10.32 11.16
N PRO A 344 -7.55 9.48 11.92
CA PRO A 344 -6.89 8.48 12.77
C PRO A 344 -6.26 7.32 11.99
N TRP A 345 -6.71 7.05 10.77
CA TRP A 345 -6.18 5.99 9.90
C TRP A 345 -5.05 6.48 8.98
N CYS A 346 -4.81 7.80 8.91
CA CYS A 346 -3.87 8.40 7.97
C CYS A 346 -2.39 8.12 8.28
N VAL A 347 -2.04 7.68 9.48
CA VAL A 347 -0.70 7.13 9.79
C VAL A 347 -0.32 5.97 8.85
N ARG A 348 -1.30 5.28 8.27
CA ARG A 348 -1.08 4.24 7.28
C ARG A 348 -0.46 4.79 5.99
N GLY A 349 -0.92 5.95 5.55
CA GLY A 349 -0.33 6.64 4.41
C GLY A 349 1.14 6.96 4.64
N THR A 350 1.47 7.59 5.76
CA THR A 350 2.87 7.88 6.15
C THR A 350 3.75 6.63 6.04
N VAL A 351 3.32 5.50 6.65
CA VAL A 351 4.12 4.27 6.69
C VAL A 351 4.31 3.66 5.30
N PHE A 352 3.24 3.58 4.51
CA PHE A 352 3.33 2.92 3.20
C PHE A 352 4.00 3.79 2.13
N MET A 353 3.81 5.11 2.15
CA MET A 353 4.53 6.02 1.25
C MET A 353 6.02 6.03 1.53
N GLU A 354 6.43 6.07 2.81
CA GLU A 354 7.84 5.95 3.20
C GLU A 354 8.43 4.60 2.76
N ARG A 355 7.69 3.50 2.97
CA ARG A 355 8.12 2.17 2.51
C ARG A 355 8.36 2.15 1.00
N LEU A 356 7.45 2.70 0.20
CA LEU A 356 7.58 2.73 -1.26
C LEU A 356 8.74 3.63 -1.70
N SER A 357 8.91 4.78 -1.07
CA SER A 357 10.04 5.68 -1.30
C SER A 357 11.38 4.97 -1.04
N ASN A 358 11.49 4.28 0.10
CA ASN A 358 12.69 3.52 0.47
C ASN A 358 12.92 2.31 -0.46
N THR A 359 11.86 1.64 -0.93
CA THR A 359 11.96 0.44 -1.77
C THR A 359 12.32 0.78 -3.22
N TYR A 360 11.72 1.83 -3.78
CA TYR A 360 11.80 2.13 -5.22
C TYR A 360 12.63 3.37 -5.54
N GLY A 361 13.04 4.12 -4.53
CA GLY A 361 13.90 5.31 -4.66
C GLY A 361 13.35 6.30 -5.67
N SER A 362 14.20 6.79 -6.56
CA SER A 362 13.83 7.83 -7.53
C SER A 362 12.79 7.42 -8.58
N LEU A 363 12.37 6.15 -8.63
CA LEU A 363 11.29 5.69 -9.52
C LEU A 363 9.90 6.00 -8.95
N TYR A 364 9.79 6.16 -7.65
CA TYR A 364 8.57 6.52 -6.92
C TYR A 364 8.64 7.98 -6.46
N ILE A 365 7.54 8.71 -6.61
CA ILE A 365 7.41 10.09 -6.15
C ILE A 365 6.14 10.18 -5.32
N GLY A 366 6.29 10.35 -4.00
CA GLY A 366 5.19 10.56 -3.08
C GLY A 366 4.78 12.02 -2.98
N ILE A 367 3.49 12.31 -2.88
CA ILE A 367 2.93 13.63 -2.61
C ILE A 367 1.79 13.46 -1.59
N ALA A 368 1.97 13.98 -0.37
CA ALA A 368 0.97 14.01 0.68
C ALA A 368 0.16 15.31 0.58
N VAL A 369 -1.11 15.19 0.22
CA VAL A 369 -2.02 16.33 0.08
C VAL A 369 -2.89 16.41 1.33
N HIS A 370 -2.57 17.35 2.18
CA HIS A 370 -3.22 17.54 3.48
C HIS A 370 -4.59 18.23 3.36
N ASN A 371 -5.53 17.81 4.22
CA ASN A 371 -6.88 18.35 4.32
C ASN A 371 -7.15 18.90 5.72
N ASN A 372 -7.71 20.09 5.80
CA ASN A 372 -8.20 20.73 7.05
C ASN A 372 -7.19 20.72 8.22
N ASP A 373 -5.91 20.86 7.93
CA ASP A 373 -4.83 20.98 8.90
C ASP A 373 -3.81 22.07 8.48
N PRO A 374 -2.76 22.35 9.28
CA PRO A 374 -1.82 23.43 8.98
C PRO A 374 -1.02 23.28 7.68
N MET A 375 -1.00 22.10 7.06
CA MET A 375 -0.25 21.80 5.85
C MET A 375 -1.10 21.84 4.58
N VAL A 376 -2.39 22.20 4.69
CA VAL A 376 -3.33 22.20 3.57
C VAL A 376 -2.91 23.15 2.44
N VAL A 377 -3.00 22.66 1.19
CA VAL A 377 -2.94 23.44 -0.03
C VAL A 377 -4.34 23.45 -0.66
N PRO A 378 -5.21 24.44 -0.38
CA PRO A 378 -6.64 24.37 -0.69
C PRO A 378 -7.00 24.02 -2.13
N PRO A 379 -6.33 24.54 -3.20
CA PRO A 379 -6.66 24.14 -4.57
C PRO A 379 -6.23 22.70 -4.89
N TYR A 380 -5.22 22.15 -4.21
CA TYR A 380 -4.80 20.78 -4.39
C TYR A 380 -5.73 19.81 -3.63
N ASP A 381 -6.00 20.15 -2.37
CA ASP A 381 -6.94 19.41 -1.51
C ASP A 381 -8.33 19.28 -2.16
N ALA A 382 -8.89 20.39 -2.64
CA ALA A 382 -10.18 20.37 -3.33
C ALA A 382 -10.18 19.50 -4.59
N ALA A 383 -9.05 19.43 -5.32
CA ALA A 383 -8.95 18.67 -6.55
C ALA A 383 -8.78 17.17 -6.29
N ILE A 384 -7.92 16.78 -5.34
CA ILE A 384 -7.75 15.36 -4.97
C ILE A 384 -9.00 14.83 -4.28
N GLY A 385 -9.65 15.64 -3.44
CA GLY A 385 -10.89 15.31 -2.76
C GLY A 385 -12.05 14.97 -3.70
N ALA A 386 -11.98 15.42 -4.97
CA ALA A 386 -12.96 15.03 -6.00
C ALA A 386 -12.69 13.64 -6.60
N LEU A 387 -11.53 13.04 -6.35
CA LEU A 387 -11.12 11.73 -6.88
C LEU A 387 -11.22 10.59 -5.85
N ILE A 388 -11.49 10.92 -4.59
CA ILE A 388 -11.46 9.97 -3.48
C ILE A 388 -12.80 9.92 -2.74
N GLY A 389 -13.07 8.76 -2.12
CA GLY A 389 -14.26 8.54 -1.28
C GLY A 389 -14.03 8.77 0.21
N GLY A 390 -12.77 8.87 0.68
CA GLY A 390 -12.44 9.00 2.11
C GLY A 390 -10.94 9.16 2.39
N TYR A 391 -10.59 9.18 3.66
CA TYR A 391 -9.20 9.37 4.14
C TYR A 391 -8.76 8.20 5.04
N PRO A 392 -7.50 7.68 4.92
CA PRO A 392 -6.57 7.98 3.84
C PRO A 392 -6.97 7.25 2.58
N SER A 393 -6.79 7.89 1.45
CA SER A 393 -6.79 7.24 0.15
C SER A 393 -6.06 8.12 -0.87
N GLY A 394 -5.86 7.65 -2.08
CA GLY A 394 -5.18 8.44 -3.09
C GLY A 394 -5.16 7.78 -4.45
N VAL A 395 -4.40 8.35 -5.34
CA VAL A 395 -4.31 7.93 -6.74
C VAL A 395 -2.85 7.80 -7.19
N VAL A 396 -2.57 6.78 -7.99
CA VAL A 396 -1.25 6.59 -8.60
C VAL A 396 -1.33 6.98 -10.07
N ASP A 397 -0.47 7.92 -10.50
CA ASP A 397 -0.51 8.58 -11.82
C ASP A 397 -1.93 9.06 -12.18
N ARG A 398 -2.75 9.45 -11.19
CA ARG A 398 -4.16 9.86 -11.33
C ARG A 398 -5.03 8.77 -11.97
N GLY A 399 -4.75 7.51 -11.64
CA GLY A 399 -5.58 6.36 -11.94
C GLY A 399 -6.76 6.22 -10.96
N PRO A 400 -7.28 5.00 -10.78
CA PRO A 400 -8.30 4.72 -9.76
C PRO A 400 -7.83 5.03 -8.34
N GLU A 401 -8.81 5.24 -7.44
CA GLU A 401 -8.57 5.40 -6.02
C GLU A 401 -8.10 4.09 -5.37
N TYR A 402 -7.12 4.19 -4.49
CA TYR A 402 -6.61 3.10 -3.65
C TYR A 402 -6.35 3.57 -2.23
N ASP A 403 -6.45 2.64 -1.28
CA ASP A 403 -5.86 2.82 0.05
C ASP A 403 -4.32 2.87 -0.07
N PRO A 404 -3.60 3.71 0.71
CA PRO A 404 -2.14 3.80 0.62
C PRO A 404 -1.39 2.48 0.77
N SER A 405 -1.94 1.53 1.55
CA SER A 405 -1.37 0.18 1.68
C SER A 405 -1.36 -0.63 0.37
N GLN A 406 -2.11 -0.19 -0.62
CA GLN A 406 -2.25 -0.83 -1.93
C GLN A 406 -1.56 -0.05 -3.06
N PHE A 407 -0.91 1.07 -2.80
CA PHE A 407 -0.27 1.89 -3.84
C PHE A 407 0.81 1.16 -4.63
N GLU A 408 1.42 0.13 -4.04
CA GLU A 408 2.42 -0.70 -4.71
C GLU A 408 1.85 -1.41 -5.96
N ILE A 409 0.59 -1.84 -5.92
CA ILE A 409 -0.07 -2.53 -7.04
C ILE A 409 -0.11 -1.64 -8.29
N PRO A 410 -0.79 -0.48 -8.29
CA PRO A 410 -0.81 0.41 -9.44
C PRO A 410 0.57 1.01 -9.76
N PHE A 411 1.47 1.18 -8.78
CA PHE A 411 2.84 1.60 -9.04
C PHE A 411 3.57 0.58 -9.94
N LEU A 412 3.51 -0.71 -9.61
CA LEU A 412 4.16 -1.78 -10.39
C LEU A 412 3.54 -1.95 -11.78
N GLU A 413 2.25 -1.67 -11.94
CA GLU A 413 1.60 -1.62 -13.25
C GLU A 413 2.09 -0.42 -14.07
N ARG A 414 2.10 0.76 -13.46
CA ARG A 414 2.42 2.02 -14.15
C ARG A 414 3.88 2.13 -14.54
N ILE A 415 4.80 1.62 -13.74
CA ILE A 415 6.25 1.73 -13.98
C ILE A 415 6.71 0.99 -15.25
N GLN A 416 5.92 0.03 -15.74
CA GLN A 416 6.20 -0.72 -16.96
C GLN A 416 5.74 0.00 -18.23
N ILE A 417 4.93 1.04 -18.11
CA ILE A 417 4.36 1.75 -19.27
C ILE A 417 5.35 2.81 -19.74
N ALA A 418 5.83 2.66 -20.98
CA ALA A 418 6.73 3.64 -21.58
C ALA A 418 6.05 5.01 -21.65
N PRO A 419 6.69 6.07 -21.09
CA PRO A 419 6.12 7.40 -21.13
C PRO A 419 6.19 8.00 -22.54
N LYS A 420 5.18 8.79 -22.89
CA LYS A 420 5.14 9.52 -24.16
C LYS A 420 6.10 10.70 -24.17
N ALA A 421 6.44 11.20 -22.99
CA ALA A 421 7.37 12.31 -22.83
C ALA A 421 8.30 12.08 -21.63
N PHE A 422 9.56 12.47 -21.81
CA PHE A 422 10.47 12.68 -20.67
C PHE A 422 10.32 14.11 -20.17
N ILE A 423 10.53 14.30 -18.88
CA ILE A 423 10.53 15.60 -18.27
C ILE A 423 11.71 15.70 -17.31
N GLU A 424 12.37 16.85 -17.31
CA GLU A 424 13.48 17.17 -16.42
C GLU A 424 13.28 18.58 -15.87
N ASN A 425 13.85 18.87 -14.71
CA ASN A 425 13.85 20.21 -14.17
C ASN A 425 15.27 20.74 -13.94
N GLY A 426 15.39 22.07 -14.02
CA GLY A 426 16.56 22.83 -13.62
C GLY A 426 16.11 24.09 -12.90
N ALA A 427 17.00 24.73 -12.12
CA ALA A 427 16.61 25.90 -11.34
C ALA A 427 17.72 26.91 -11.18
N THR A 428 17.30 28.15 -10.74
CA THR A 428 18.15 29.08 -10.00
C THR A 428 17.54 29.31 -8.62
N TRP A 429 18.37 29.42 -7.61
CA TRP A 429 17.97 29.71 -6.25
C TRP A 429 18.70 30.97 -5.71
N ASP A 430 17.94 31.94 -5.25
CA ASP A 430 18.47 33.11 -4.52
C ASP A 430 18.03 33.00 -3.04
N ALA A 431 18.95 32.59 -2.18
CA ALA A 431 18.69 32.41 -0.75
C ALA A 431 18.37 33.77 -0.03
N THR A 432 18.78 34.92 -0.57
CA THR A 432 18.51 36.22 0.03
C THR A 432 17.05 36.64 -0.16
N SER A 433 16.56 36.54 -1.38
CA SER A 433 15.16 36.85 -1.71
C SER A 433 14.24 35.63 -1.56
N ARG A 434 14.82 34.46 -1.28
CA ARG A 434 14.13 33.15 -1.27
C ARG A 434 13.33 32.87 -2.56
N THR A 435 13.92 33.34 -3.68
CA THR A 435 13.30 33.17 -5.01
C THR A 435 13.85 31.93 -5.70
N LEU A 436 12.95 31.00 -6.01
CA LEU A 436 13.21 29.78 -6.77
C LEU A 436 12.63 29.97 -8.18
N GLN A 437 13.50 30.01 -9.19
CA GLN A 437 13.06 29.93 -10.60
C GLN A 437 13.30 28.50 -11.10
N VAL A 438 12.29 27.86 -11.62
CA VAL A 438 12.35 26.48 -12.12
C VAL A 438 12.08 26.46 -13.60
N SER A 439 12.90 25.75 -14.35
CA SER A 439 12.62 25.34 -15.72
C SER A 439 12.23 23.88 -15.75
N ALA A 440 11.08 23.55 -16.34
CA ALA A 440 10.67 22.17 -16.61
C ALA A 440 10.68 21.95 -18.10
N THR A 441 11.58 21.08 -18.57
CA THR A 441 11.77 20.75 -19.98
C THR A 441 11.17 19.39 -20.29
N THR A 442 10.19 19.38 -21.18
CA THR A 442 9.51 18.17 -21.64
C THR A 442 10.02 17.81 -23.04
N THR A 443 10.44 16.56 -23.25
CA THR A 443 10.89 16.04 -24.55
C THR A 443 10.05 14.84 -24.94
N PHE A 444 9.28 14.94 -26.04
CA PHE A 444 8.40 13.87 -26.50
C PHE A 444 9.19 12.73 -27.11
N GLN A 445 8.87 11.50 -26.71
CA GLN A 445 9.55 10.27 -27.15
C GLN A 445 8.87 9.64 -28.37
N GLU A 446 7.61 9.97 -28.59
CA GLU A 446 6.85 9.60 -29.78
C GLU A 446 5.97 10.76 -30.25
N SER A 447 5.44 10.63 -31.47
CA SER A 447 4.52 11.65 -32.00
C SER A 447 3.15 11.50 -31.35
N VAL A 448 2.71 12.55 -30.66
CA VAL A 448 1.42 12.59 -29.96
C VAL A 448 0.61 13.82 -30.35
N SER A 449 -0.70 13.70 -30.20
CA SER A 449 -1.66 14.79 -30.37
C SER A 449 -2.59 14.86 -29.15
N GLY A 450 -3.24 15.99 -28.95
CA GLY A 450 -4.13 16.22 -27.83
C GLY A 450 -3.58 17.27 -26.86
N ASP A 451 -4.38 17.61 -25.86
CA ASP A 451 -4.05 18.64 -24.88
C ASP A 451 -3.18 18.06 -23.75
N TYR A 452 -1.94 17.75 -24.06
CA TYR A 452 -0.94 17.45 -23.01
C TYR A 452 -0.67 18.73 -22.22
N LYS A 453 -0.49 18.57 -20.89
CA LYS A 453 -0.31 19.68 -19.98
C LYS A 453 0.91 19.45 -19.10
N ILE A 454 1.40 20.54 -18.49
CA ILE A 454 2.48 20.48 -17.51
C ILE A 454 1.99 21.07 -16.19
N ALA A 455 2.38 20.47 -15.10
CA ALA A 455 2.22 21.01 -13.76
C ALA A 455 3.51 20.81 -12.95
N LEU A 456 3.67 21.64 -11.91
CA LEU A 456 4.77 21.56 -10.98
C LEU A 456 4.23 21.59 -9.56
N VAL A 457 4.73 20.70 -8.71
CA VAL A 457 4.45 20.65 -7.29
C VAL A 457 5.76 20.88 -6.53
N LEU A 458 5.73 21.70 -5.48
CA LEU A 458 6.78 21.70 -4.47
C LEU A 458 6.29 20.85 -3.30
N THR A 459 7.09 19.88 -2.89
CA THR A 459 6.89 19.12 -1.65
C THR A 459 8.00 19.43 -0.66
N GLU A 460 7.73 19.23 0.61
CA GLU A 460 8.70 19.40 1.69
C GLU A 460 8.67 18.19 2.59
N ASP A 461 9.85 17.68 2.92
CA ASP A 461 10.03 16.62 3.89
C ASP A 461 10.37 17.21 5.26
N ASP A 462 10.28 16.39 6.31
CA ASP A 462 10.62 16.72 7.68
C ASP A 462 9.83 17.92 8.24
N VAL A 463 8.60 18.10 7.77
CA VAL A 463 7.73 19.21 8.20
C VAL A 463 7.26 18.98 9.62
N THR A 464 7.54 19.93 10.50
CA THR A 464 7.15 19.92 11.91
C THR A 464 6.37 21.17 12.30
N GLY A 465 5.63 21.08 13.40
CA GLY A 465 4.88 22.22 13.92
C GLY A 465 4.59 22.15 15.40
N VAL A 466 3.94 23.16 15.93
CA VAL A 466 3.57 23.26 17.34
C VAL A 466 2.08 23.56 17.47
N GLY A 467 1.44 22.98 18.48
CA GLY A 467 0.00 23.15 18.71
C GLY A 467 -0.76 21.84 18.51
N SER A 468 -2.00 21.81 18.98
CA SER A 468 -2.83 20.60 18.93
C SER A 468 -3.24 20.20 17.52
N GLU A 469 -3.28 21.15 16.60
CA GLU A 469 -3.60 20.94 15.18
C GLU A 469 -2.50 20.19 14.42
N TRP A 470 -1.30 20.08 15.01
CA TRP A 470 -0.19 19.28 14.52
C TRP A 470 -0.09 17.89 15.16
N ASN A 471 -0.98 17.58 16.10
CA ASN A 471 -1.05 16.23 16.65
C ASN A 471 -1.70 15.29 15.64
N GLN A 472 -1.09 14.12 15.42
CA GLN A 472 -1.64 13.10 14.52
C GLN A 472 -2.60 12.18 15.25
N ALA A 473 -3.86 12.16 14.85
CA ALA A 473 -4.80 11.14 15.32
C ALA A 473 -4.30 9.73 14.90
N ASN A 474 -4.42 8.73 15.79
CA ASN A 474 -3.79 7.43 15.62
C ASN A 474 -4.72 6.28 16.03
N ALA A 475 -5.34 5.63 15.05
CA ALA A 475 -6.20 4.46 15.27
C ALA A 475 -5.42 3.20 15.69
N TYR A 476 -4.12 3.16 15.45
CA TYR A 476 -3.28 1.99 15.75
C TYR A 476 -2.75 1.97 17.18
N ALA A 477 -2.92 3.05 17.95
CA ALA A 477 -2.46 3.14 19.32
C ALA A 477 -2.93 1.95 20.17
N GLY A 478 -1.97 1.29 20.86
CA GLY A 478 -2.23 0.10 21.66
C GLY A 478 -2.23 -1.22 20.89
N GLY A 479 -1.98 -1.20 19.59
CA GLY A 479 -1.72 -2.40 18.76
C GLY A 479 -2.94 -3.24 18.37
N ASN A 480 -4.16 -2.85 18.75
CA ASN A 480 -5.37 -3.64 18.44
C ASN A 480 -5.71 -3.69 16.93
N ASN A 481 -5.20 -2.74 16.17
CA ASN A 481 -5.39 -2.69 14.70
C ASN A 481 -4.13 -3.16 13.95
N GLY A 482 -3.26 -3.92 14.60
CA GLY A 482 -2.04 -4.49 14.04
C GLY A 482 -0.83 -3.55 14.09
N ASN A 483 0.28 -4.04 13.56
CA ASN A 483 1.53 -3.28 13.47
C ASN A 483 1.43 -2.23 12.37
N MET A 484 1.87 -1.01 12.66
CA MET A 484 1.85 0.11 11.70
C MET A 484 3.10 0.98 11.87
N GLY A 485 4.27 0.43 11.50
CA GLY A 485 5.53 1.16 11.46
C GLY A 485 5.96 1.79 12.79
N GLY A 486 5.50 1.26 13.93
CA GLY A 486 5.78 1.81 15.26
C GLY A 486 4.64 2.67 15.84
N TYR A 487 3.68 3.12 15.02
CA TYR A 487 2.54 3.91 15.50
C TYR A 487 1.66 3.14 16.50
N GLU A 488 1.68 1.81 16.47
CA GLU A 488 0.99 0.95 17.45
C GLU A 488 1.53 1.12 18.88
N THR A 489 2.75 1.63 19.02
CA THR A 489 3.37 1.90 20.33
C THR A 489 3.21 3.35 20.79
N LEU A 490 2.71 4.22 19.89
CA LEU A 490 2.52 5.65 20.16
C LEU A 490 1.09 5.93 20.67
N PRO A 491 0.88 7.05 21.39
CA PRO A 491 -0.45 7.40 21.91
C PRO A 491 -1.41 7.86 20.80
N ASN A 492 -2.68 8.02 21.14
CA ASN A 492 -3.69 8.68 20.31
C ASN A 492 -4.23 9.94 21.05
N PRO A 493 -4.04 11.16 20.49
CA PRO A 493 -3.21 11.46 19.31
C PRO A 493 -1.71 11.37 19.63
N VAL A 494 -0.90 11.17 18.58
CA VAL A 494 0.56 11.32 18.65
C VAL A 494 0.86 12.82 18.79
N PRO A 495 1.60 13.25 19.82
CA PRO A 495 1.90 14.67 20.02
C PRO A 495 2.73 15.25 18.88
N ALA A 496 2.50 16.52 18.53
CA ALA A 496 3.26 17.26 17.51
C ALA A 496 4.79 17.15 17.67
N SER A 497 5.28 17.11 18.92
CA SER A 497 6.71 16.97 19.22
C SER A 497 7.32 15.59 18.85
N GLN A 498 6.50 14.62 18.47
CA GLN A 498 6.90 13.30 18.02
C GLN A 498 6.51 13.04 16.56
N MET A 499 6.00 14.08 15.87
CA MET A 499 5.60 14.00 14.48
C MET A 499 6.59 14.75 13.59
N SER A 500 6.94 14.13 12.48
CA SER A 500 7.49 14.72 11.29
C SER A 500 6.66 14.25 10.10
N TYR A 501 6.40 15.14 9.14
CA TYR A 501 5.55 14.85 7.99
C TYR A 501 6.40 15.00 6.72
N ASP A 502 6.41 13.94 5.90
CA ASP A 502 7.19 13.87 4.68
C ASP A 502 6.28 13.94 3.44
N HIS A 503 6.88 14.27 2.30
CA HIS A 503 6.20 14.41 1.01
C HIS A 503 5.09 15.48 1.00
N VAL A 504 5.08 16.39 1.96
CA VAL A 504 4.01 17.38 2.17
C VAL A 504 3.91 18.32 0.97
N ALA A 505 2.78 18.29 0.26
CA ALA A 505 2.52 19.27 -0.80
C ALA A 505 2.46 20.68 -0.24
N ARG A 506 3.28 21.58 -0.79
CA ARG A 506 3.36 22.99 -0.35
C ARG A 506 2.78 23.93 -1.40
N ILE A 507 2.94 23.61 -2.67
CA ILE A 507 2.45 24.40 -3.81
C ILE A 507 2.12 23.45 -4.95
N ILE A 508 1.05 23.77 -5.71
CA ILE A 508 0.82 23.22 -7.05
C ILE A 508 0.66 24.37 -8.05
N SER A 509 1.33 24.31 -9.18
CA SER A 509 1.32 25.38 -10.19
C SER A 509 1.23 24.81 -11.62
N PRO A 510 0.43 25.40 -12.53
CA PRO A 510 -0.52 26.48 -12.27
C PRO A 510 -1.80 25.99 -11.58
N SER A 511 -2.12 24.70 -11.70
CA SER A 511 -3.30 24.04 -11.12
C SER A 511 -3.15 22.51 -11.16
N PHE A 512 -4.04 21.79 -10.49
CA PHE A 512 -4.13 20.33 -10.56
C PHE A 512 -4.28 19.81 -12.00
N GLY A 513 -5.10 20.48 -12.82
CA GLY A 513 -5.28 20.12 -14.23
C GLY A 513 -4.12 20.47 -15.15
N GLY A 514 -3.07 21.14 -14.64
CA GLY A 514 -1.91 21.60 -15.40
C GLY A 514 -2.17 22.88 -16.22
N LEU A 515 -1.17 23.29 -16.99
CA LEU A 515 -1.20 24.46 -17.86
C LEU A 515 -1.94 24.10 -19.17
N PRO A 516 -3.09 24.72 -19.45
CA PRO A 516 -3.79 24.50 -20.73
C PRO A 516 -2.92 24.98 -21.91
N ASN A 517 -2.98 24.28 -23.02
CA ASN A 517 -2.23 24.59 -24.24
C ASN A 517 -0.70 24.71 -24.01
N ALA A 518 -0.16 23.99 -23.02
CA ALA A 518 1.29 23.96 -22.80
C ALA A 518 2.04 23.44 -24.02
N PHE A 519 1.45 22.49 -24.71
CA PHE A 519 2.00 21.89 -25.93
C PHE A 519 0.97 22.04 -27.06
N THR A 520 1.26 22.87 -28.06
CA THR A 520 0.31 23.22 -29.11
C THR A 520 0.57 22.41 -30.40
N GLY A 521 -0.50 21.86 -31.00
CA GLY A 521 -0.43 21.11 -32.23
C GLY A 521 0.04 19.65 -32.04
N MET A 522 0.59 19.07 -33.10
CA MET A 522 1.19 17.74 -33.04
C MET A 522 2.61 17.86 -32.49
N MET A 523 2.88 17.17 -31.40
CA MET A 523 4.23 17.05 -30.85
C MET A 523 4.90 15.84 -31.48
N ASN A 524 5.95 16.03 -32.25
CA ASN A 524 6.71 14.95 -32.87
C ASN A 524 7.80 14.43 -31.93
N THR A 525 8.25 13.21 -32.18
CA THR A 525 9.42 12.64 -31.50
C THR A 525 10.60 13.60 -31.51
N GLY A 526 11.21 13.84 -30.36
CA GLY A 526 12.32 14.77 -30.16
C GLY A 526 11.90 16.24 -29.99
N ASN A 527 10.62 16.61 -30.15
CA ASN A 527 10.18 17.96 -29.82
C ASN A 527 10.35 18.22 -28.32
N ALA A 528 11.07 19.28 -28.01
CA ALA A 528 11.27 19.73 -26.64
C ALA A 528 10.59 21.09 -26.39
N SER A 529 10.05 21.27 -25.20
CA SER A 529 9.45 22.53 -24.76
C SER A 529 9.80 22.78 -23.30
N THR A 530 10.25 24.00 -23.00
CA THR A 530 10.60 24.40 -21.62
C THR A 530 9.57 25.41 -21.11
N HIS A 531 9.08 25.15 -19.89
CA HIS A 531 8.18 26.03 -19.16
C HIS A 531 8.85 26.51 -17.88
N ASN A 532 8.75 27.81 -17.58
CA ASN A 532 9.41 28.42 -16.44
C ASN A 532 8.40 28.82 -15.37
N PHE A 533 8.70 28.43 -14.14
CA PHE A 533 7.91 28.73 -12.94
C PHE A 533 8.75 29.57 -11.98
N THR A 534 8.12 30.45 -11.23
CA THR A 534 8.80 31.27 -10.23
C THR A 534 8.06 31.23 -8.91
N PHE A 535 8.76 30.94 -7.85
CA PHE A 535 8.21 30.85 -6.48
C PHE A 535 9.04 31.74 -5.54
N THR A 536 8.37 32.30 -4.54
CA THR A 536 9.04 32.86 -3.37
C THR A 536 8.72 31.98 -2.18
N LEU A 537 9.73 31.32 -1.64
CA LEU A 537 9.54 30.35 -0.56
C LEU A 537 9.40 31.08 0.77
N PRO A 538 8.41 30.77 1.61
CA PRO A 538 8.30 31.28 2.98
C PRO A 538 9.57 30.97 3.79
N THR A 539 9.90 31.83 4.73
CA THR A 539 11.07 31.62 5.62
C THR A 539 10.89 30.44 6.59
N SER A 540 9.66 29.97 6.75
CA SER A 540 9.33 28.81 7.57
C SER A 540 9.55 27.47 6.86
N TRP A 541 9.88 27.47 5.56
CA TRP A 541 10.17 26.26 4.82
C TRP A 541 11.67 26.01 4.79
N GLU A 542 12.07 24.75 4.95
CA GLU A 542 13.47 24.35 4.92
C GLU A 542 13.89 24.04 3.47
N GLU A 543 14.67 24.93 2.84
CA GLU A 543 15.02 24.80 1.43
C GLU A 543 15.71 23.50 1.06
N ASN A 544 16.45 22.89 1.99
CA ASN A 544 17.14 21.61 1.77
C ASN A 544 16.18 20.40 1.79
N MET A 545 14.96 20.60 2.28
CA MET A 545 13.91 19.57 2.35
C MET A 545 12.87 19.76 1.24
N ILE A 546 13.04 20.75 0.37
CA ILE A 546 12.13 21.01 -0.75
C ILE A 546 12.50 20.14 -1.95
N HIS A 547 11.48 19.43 -2.46
CA HIS A 547 11.56 18.74 -3.75
C HIS A 547 10.71 19.44 -4.80
N ILE A 548 11.25 19.49 -6.01
CA ILE A 548 10.61 20.08 -7.20
C ILE A 548 10.09 18.92 -8.04
N VAL A 549 8.79 18.71 -8.04
CA VAL A 549 8.13 17.64 -8.80
C VAL A 549 7.48 18.24 -10.04
N ALA A 550 8.07 17.97 -11.20
CA ALA A 550 7.49 18.35 -12.49
C ALA A 550 6.77 17.16 -13.11
N MET A 551 5.58 17.35 -13.69
CA MET A 551 4.77 16.28 -14.27
C MET A 551 4.16 16.65 -15.61
N VAL A 552 4.09 15.67 -16.52
CA VAL A 552 3.36 15.75 -17.77
C VAL A 552 2.01 15.05 -17.60
N ILE A 553 0.94 15.77 -17.88
CA ILE A 553 -0.44 15.28 -17.77
C ILE A 553 -0.95 15.00 -19.18
N ALA A 554 -1.38 13.76 -19.42
CA ALA A 554 -1.95 13.32 -20.69
C ALA A 554 -3.37 13.86 -20.90
N PRO A 555 -3.92 13.83 -22.13
CA PRO A 555 -5.25 14.34 -22.42
C PRO A 555 -6.39 13.68 -21.65
N ASP A 556 -6.20 12.47 -21.15
CA ASP A 556 -7.16 11.74 -20.29
C ASP A 556 -7.10 12.16 -18.81
N GLY A 557 -6.21 13.09 -18.46
CA GLY A 557 -6.00 13.59 -17.10
C GLY A 557 -5.03 12.79 -16.26
N LYS A 558 -4.54 11.65 -16.73
CA LYS A 558 -3.52 10.84 -16.04
C LYS A 558 -2.14 11.44 -16.20
N ILE A 559 -1.24 11.13 -15.25
CA ILE A 559 0.15 11.53 -15.35
C ILE A 559 0.87 10.55 -16.27
N ASP A 560 1.41 11.07 -17.39
CA ASP A 560 2.22 10.29 -18.32
C ASP A 560 3.60 9.99 -17.74
N ASN A 561 4.26 11.03 -17.20
CA ASN A 561 5.58 10.92 -16.59
C ASN A 561 5.83 12.07 -15.61
N ALA A 562 6.84 11.91 -14.77
CA ALA A 562 7.25 12.92 -13.81
C ALA A 562 8.77 12.91 -13.60
N PHE A 563 9.25 13.97 -12.94
CA PHE A 563 10.62 14.09 -12.47
C PHE A 563 10.65 14.85 -11.15
N SER A 564 11.42 14.36 -10.20
CA SER A 564 11.64 15.03 -8.91
C SER A 564 13.13 15.27 -8.69
N SER A 565 13.46 16.42 -8.13
CA SER A 565 14.80 16.77 -7.66
C SER A 565 14.72 17.68 -6.45
N THR A 566 15.77 17.72 -5.64
CA THR A 566 15.98 18.77 -4.64
C THR A 566 16.28 20.11 -5.32
N ILE A 567 16.25 21.22 -4.56
CA ILE A 567 16.67 22.53 -5.09
C ILE A 567 18.14 22.48 -5.53
N GLU A 568 19.02 21.85 -4.77
CA GLU A 568 20.46 21.72 -5.08
C GLU A 568 20.70 20.96 -6.39
N GLU A 569 20.00 19.82 -6.56
CA GLU A 569 20.07 19.04 -7.81
C GLU A 569 19.54 19.84 -9.00
N ALA A 570 18.40 20.53 -8.86
CA ALA A 570 17.84 21.35 -9.92
C ALA A 570 18.76 22.52 -10.30
N VAL A 571 19.44 23.14 -9.34
CA VAL A 571 20.46 24.18 -9.60
C VAL A 571 21.65 23.58 -10.36
N THR A 572 22.07 22.36 -10.00
CA THR A 572 23.14 21.63 -10.69
C THR A 572 22.74 21.28 -12.12
N ASN A 573 21.47 20.89 -12.35
CA ASN A 573 20.93 20.62 -13.69
C ASN A 573 20.90 21.87 -14.58
N GLY A 574 20.83 23.05 -13.96
CA GLY A 574 20.88 24.34 -14.63
C GLY A 574 19.52 24.82 -15.15
N TYR A 575 19.27 26.11 -14.98
CA TYR A 575 18.04 26.75 -15.46
C TYR A 575 18.09 27.00 -16.97
N ILE A 576 17.00 26.66 -17.65
CA ILE A 576 16.81 26.90 -19.09
C ILE A 576 15.67 27.91 -19.26
N ALA A 577 15.94 29.02 -19.94
CA ALA A 577 14.90 29.99 -20.27
C ALA A 577 13.91 29.42 -21.29
N GLY A 578 12.62 29.54 -21.01
CA GLY A 578 11.52 29.05 -21.83
C GLY A 578 10.28 29.94 -21.72
N THR A 579 9.10 29.36 -21.86
CA THR A 579 7.82 30.06 -21.71
C THR A 579 7.50 30.23 -20.23
N ASN A 580 7.30 31.47 -19.78
CA ASN A 580 6.91 31.73 -18.41
C ASN A 580 5.49 31.26 -18.14
N VAL A 581 5.31 30.44 -17.13
CA VAL A 581 4.01 30.02 -16.61
C VAL A 581 3.58 31.06 -15.57
N VAL A 582 2.54 31.80 -15.90
CA VAL A 582 1.90 32.70 -14.94
C VAL A 582 0.95 31.86 -14.10
N GLY A 583 1.47 31.30 -13.01
CA GLY A 583 0.67 30.60 -12.01
C GLY A 583 0.02 31.60 -11.05
N ILE A 584 -1.06 31.17 -10.40
CA ILE A 584 -1.53 31.86 -9.19
C ILE A 584 -0.51 31.51 -8.12
N THR A 585 0.35 32.47 -7.75
CA THR A 585 1.23 32.32 -6.59
C THR A 585 0.34 32.10 -5.36
N PRO A 586 0.48 31.01 -4.61
CA PRO A 586 -0.25 30.89 -3.35
C PRO A 586 0.14 32.08 -2.48
N LEU A 587 -0.84 32.80 -2.01
CA LEU A 587 -0.61 33.89 -1.09
C LEU A 587 0.06 33.32 0.16
N SER A 588 1.15 33.95 0.60
CA SER A 588 1.78 33.76 1.91
C SER A 588 0.69 33.50 2.97
N THR A 589 0.82 32.43 3.75
CA THR A 589 -0.09 31.97 4.81
C THR A 589 -0.19 32.91 6.03
N THR A 590 0.13 34.17 5.89
CA THR A 590 -0.44 35.21 6.78
C THR A 590 -1.87 35.44 6.30
N VAL A 591 -2.75 34.53 6.68
CA VAL A 591 -4.20 34.61 6.42
C VAL A 591 -4.72 35.80 7.20
N ASP A 592 -4.76 36.95 6.51
CA ASP A 592 -5.71 37.97 6.87
C ASP A 592 -7.10 37.35 6.61
N GLU A 593 -7.95 37.28 7.60
CA GLU A 593 -9.28 36.65 7.47
C GLU A 593 -10.04 37.35 6.33
N LEU A 594 -10.22 36.61 5.21
CA LEU A 594 -11.03 37.05 4.06
C LEU A 594 -12.32 36.27 4.06
N ASN A 595 -13.41 36.90 4.45
CA ASN A 595 -14.74 36.30 4.44
C ASN A 595 -15.70 37.08 3.53
N ILE A 596 -16.63 36.37 2.89
CA ILE A 596 -17.73 36.97 2.12
C ILE A 596 -19.04 36.49 2.70
N TYR A 597 -19.84 37.43 3.22
CA TYR A 597 -21.10 37.10 3.87
C TYR A 597 -22.18 38.19 3.69
N PRO A 598 -23.47 37.81 3.65
CA PRO A 598 -23.95 36.46 3.43
C PRO A 598 -23.58 35.96 2.03
N ASN A 599 -23.33 34.66 1.91
CA ASN A 599 -23.10 33.97 0.65
C ASN A 599 -23.67 32.55 0.77
N PRO A 600 -24.78 32.21 0.11
CA PRO A 600 -25.52 33.00 -0.88
C PRO A 600 -26.09 34.32 -0.37
N THR A 601 -26.40 35.24 -1.31
CA THR A 601 -26.98 36.55 -1.04
C THR A 601 -28.09 36.95 -2.05
N ASN A 602 -29.08 37.73 -1.57
CA ASN A 602 -30.11 38.25 -2.45
C ASN A 602 -29.68 39.54 -3.16
N ASN A 603 -29.20 40.55 -2.43
CA ASN A 603 -28.87 41.83 -2.99
C ASN A 603 -27.58 42.47 -2.51
N HIS A 604 -27.07 42.07 -1.37
CA HIS A 604 -25.89 42.66 -0.78
C HIS A 604 -25.06 41.61 -0.08
N CYS A 605 -23.75 41.61 -0.32
CA CYS A 605 -22.78 40.88 0.49
C CYS A 605 -21.66 41.80 0.98
N ASN A 606 -20.95 41.35 2.00
CA ASN A 606 -19.77 42.05 2.54
C ASN A 606 -18.54 41.21 2.29
N ILE A 607 -17.45 41.86 1.87
CA ILE A 607 -16.10 41.30 1.88
C ILE A 607 -15.42 41.81 3.13
N SER A 608 -15.15 40.92 4.10
CA SER A 608 -14.41 41.23 5.31
C SER A 608 -12.93 40.89 5.14
N LEU A 609 -12.05 41.78 5.46
CA LEU A 609 -10.60 41.69 5.29
C LEU A 609 -9.90 42.17 6.54
N ASN A 610 -8.88 41.44 6.99
CA ASN A 610 -7.89 41.95 7.97
C ASN A 610 -6.53 42.14 7.23
N LEU A 611 -6.02 43.35 7.14
CA LEU A 611 -4.76 43.68 6.49
C LEU A 611 -3.73 44.06 7.57
N LYS A 612 -2.89 43.14 7.96
CA LYS A 612 -1.88 43.33 9.02
C LYS A 612 -0.85 44.41 8.65
N ASN A 613 -0.58 44.61 7.35
CA ASN A 613 0.36 45.58 6.83
C ASN A 613 -0.33 46.53 5.84
N ALA A 614 0.28 47.71 5.60
CA ALA A 614 -0.16 48.64 4.57
C ALA A 614 -0.08 47.97 3.19
N THR A 615 -1.22 47.74 2.55
CA THR A 615 -1.37 46.93 1.34
C THR A 615 -2.20 47.68 0.31
N LYS A 616 -1.75 47.74 -0.95
CA LYS A 616 -2.55 48.31 -2.04
C LYS A 616 -3.66 47.30 -2.41
N LEU A 617 -4.95 47.74 -2.24
CA LEU A 617 -6.12 46.88 -2.39
C LEU A 617 -6.98 47.34 -3.55
N SER A 618 -7.35 46.39 -4.44
CA SER A 618 -8.43 46.59 -5.40
C SER A 618 -9.29 45.33 -5.49
N ILE A 619 -10.58 45.53 -5.86
CA ILE A 619 -11.56 44.42 -6.02
C ILE A 619 -12.18 44.53 -7.41
N GLU A 620 -12.20 43.42 -8.12
CA GLU A 620 -12.86 43.26 -9.41
C GLU A 620 -13.85 42.12 -9.31
N ILE A 621 -15.05 42.25 -9.88
CA ILE A 621 -16.06 41.18 -9.85
C ILE A 621 -16.50 40.87 -11.28
N TYR A 622 -16.53 39.59 -11.59
CA TYR A 622 -16.83 39.04 -12.90
C TYR A 622 -18.06 38.12 -12.82
N SER A 623 -18.92 38.16 -13.81
CA SER A 623 -19.94 37.15 -14.05
C SER A 623 -19.31 35.87 -14.62
N LEU A 624 -20.06 34.77 -14.63
CA LEU A 624 -19.56 33.45 -15.06
C LEU A 624 -19.08 33.41 -16.52
N ASP A 625 -19.59 34.30 -17.38
CA ASP A 625 -19.18 34.49 -18.78
C ASP A 625 -17.91 35.36 -18.92
N GLY A 626 -17.29 35.74 -17.80
CA GLY A 626 -16.03 36.51 -17.76
C GLY A 626 -16.22 38.04 -17.94
N LYS A 627 -17.45 38.54 -17.96
CA LYS A 627 -17.73 39.99 -18.05
C LYS A 627 -17.48 40.63 -16.68
N GLN A 628 -16.69 41.70 -16.64
CA GLN A 628 -16.48 42.50 -15.43
C GLN A 628 -17.76 43.29 -15.11
N VAL A 629 -18.39 43.01 -13.96
CA VAL A 629 -19.61 43.67 -13.49
C VAL A 629 -19.38 44.77 -12.47
N ALA A 630 -18.22 44.68 -11.76
CA ALA A 630 -17.80 45.73 -10.84
C ALA A 630 -16.26 45.80 -10.73
N SER A 631 -15.72 46.97 -10.43
CA SER A 631 -14.31 47.18 -10.09
C SER A 631 -14.15 48.38 -9.17
N LYS A 632 -13.30 48.27 -8.17
CA LYS A 632 -12.97 49.37 -7.27
C LYS A 632 -11.56 49.25 -6.76
N ASP A 633 -10.79 50.36 -6.91
CA ASP A 633 -9.48 50.56 -6.30
C ASP A 633 -9.67 51.27 -4.97
N TYR A 634 -9.16 50.69 -3.88
CA TYR A 634 -9.23 51.25 -2.53
C TYR A 634 -7.94 51.93 -2.12
N GLY A 635 -6.89 51.89 -2.96
CA GLY A 635 -5.58 52.44 -2.63
C GLY A 635 -4.85 51.59 -1.57
N THR A 636 -3.94 52.25 -0.81
CA THR A 636 -3.18 51.56 0.26
C THR A 636 -3.97 51.61 1.56
N MET A 637 -4.26 50.42 2.11
CA MET A 637 -5.08 50.21 3.32
C MET A 637 -4.36 49.31 4.32
N SER A 638 -4.67 49.43 5.63
CA SER A 638 -4.20 48.56 6.71
C SER A 638 -5.21 48.47 7.84
N GLY A 639 -5.38 47.32 8.46
CA GLY A 639 -6.35 47.02 9.53
C GLY A 639 -7.57 46.23 9.07
N ASP A 640 -8.63 46.23 9.87
CA ASP A 640 -9.87 45.51 9.61
C ASP A 640 -10.84 46.32 8.74
N PHE A 641 -11.37 45.71 7.69
CA PHE A 641 -12.32 46.33 6.79
C PHE A 641 -13.51 45.43 6.50
N ILE A 642 -14.69 46.03 6.34
CA ILE A 642 -15.89 45.42 5.78
C ILE A 642 -16.28 46.23 4.55
N LEU A 643 -16.17 45.65 3.38
CA LEU A 643 -16.42 46.26 2.10
C LEU A 643 -17.77 45.78 1.53
N PRO A 644 -18.82 46.64 1.54
CA PRO A 644 -20.12 46.22 1.06
C PRO A 644 -20.16 46.20 -0.49
N ILE A 645 -20.73 45.11 -1.03
CA ILE A 645 -20.97 44.91 -2.45
C ILE A 645 -22.49 44.93 -2.68
N ASN A 646 -22.96 45.89 -3.47
CA ASN A 646 -24.34 45.95 -3.88
C ASN A 646 -24.52 45.18 -5.18
N MET A 647 -25.38 44.15 -5.15
CA MET A 647 -25.66 43.27 -6.26
C MET A 647 -27.14 43.35 -6.70
N SER A 648 -27.88 44.35 -6.21
CA SER A 648 -29.35 44.46 -6.46
C SER A 648 -29.73 44.49 -7.95
N GLU A 649 -28.86 45.04 -8.79
CA GLU A 649 -29.10 45.14 -10.25
C GLU A 649 -28.48 43.97 -11.05
N TRP A 650 -27.85 42.99 -10.37
CA TRP A 650 -27.24 41.87 -11.07
C TRP A 650 -28.24 40.70 -11.19
N SER A 651 -28.06 39.87 -12.21
CA SER A 651 -28.86 38.65 -12.38
C SER A 651 -28.52 37.62 -11.32
N ASN A 652 -29.48 36.73 -10.99
CA ASN A 652 -29.20 35.58 -10.15
C ASN A 652 -28.17 34.67 -10.83
N GLY A 653 -27.20 34.15 -10.06
CA GLY A 653 -26.14 33.31 -10.58
C GLY A 653 -24.83 33.42 -9.78
N MET A 654 -23.79 32.80 -10.29
CA MET A 654 -22.45 32.85 -9.70
C MET A 654 -21.63 34.01 -10.24
N TYR A 655 -20.88 34.64 -9.35
CA TYR A 655 -19.93 35.69 -9.63
C TYR A 655 -18.58 35.38 -9.00
N HIS A 656 -17.50 35.86 -9.61
CA HIS A 656 -16.15 35.72 -9.10
C HIS A 656 -15.62 37.08 -8.65
N ALA A 657 -15.44 37.24 -7.33
CA ALA A 657 -14.77 38.40 -6.77
C ALA A 657 -13.26 38.14 -6.74
N ARG A 658 -12.53 38.97 -7.48
CA ARG A 658 -11.06 38.97 -7.54
C ARG A 658 -10.56 40.10 -6.66
N ILE A 659 -9.99 39.76 -5.52
CA ILE A 659 -9.43 40.68 -4.54
C ILE A 659 -7.91 40.78 -4.81
N ILE A 660 -7.43 41.96 -5.19
CA ILE A 660 -6.05 42.18 -5.59
C ILE A 660 -5.35 42.97 -4.49
N ARG A 661 -4.29 42.39 -3.92
CA ARG A 661 -3.47 43.00 -2.87
C ARG A 661 -2.03 43.07 -3.34
N ASP A 662 -1.45 44.29 -3.41
CA ASP A 662 -0.09 44.52 -3.93
C ASP A 662 0.22 43.83 -5.26
N GLY A 663 -0.82 43.74 -6.15
CA GLY A 663 -0.71 43.09 -7.45
C GLY A 663 -1.02 41.59 -7.43
N VAL A 664 -1.20 40.99 -6.27
CA VAL A 664 -1.58 39.54 -6.13
C VAL A 664 -3.08 39.42 -5.96
N ALA A 665 -3.72 38.58 -6.77
CA ALA A 665 -5.17 38.41 -6.78
C ALA A 665 -5.62 37.10 -6.08
N ILE A 666 -6.64 37.21 -5.20
CA ILE A 666 -7.40 36.09 -4.68
C ILE A 666 -8.78 36.13 -5.30
N THR A 667 -9.29 34.99 -5.76
CA THR A 667 -10.67 34.87 -6.27
C THR A 667 -11.54 34.16 -5.25
N ARG A 668 -12.76 34.68 -5.04
CA ARG A 668 -13.81 34.05 -4.23
C ARG A 668 -15.11 34.04 -5.02
N THR A 669 -15.89 33.00 -4.82
CA THR A 669 -17.21 32.88 -5.45
C THR A 669 -18.27 33.55 -4.60
N ILE A 670 -19.14 34.33 -5.24
CA ILE A 670 -20.37 34.91 -4.67
C ILE A 670 -21.57 34.29 -5.40
N ILE A 671 -22.52 33.78 -4.65
CA ILE A 671 -23.75 33.21 -5.18
C ILE A 671 -24.87 34.23 -4.92
N LYS A 672 -25.51 34.71 -5.98
CA LYS A 672 -26.72 35.56 -5.90
C LYS A 672 -27.95 34.72 -6.21
N GLU A 673 -28.91 34.72 -5.28
CA GLU A 673 -30.24 34.09 -5.37
C GLU A 673 -31.35 35.08 -5.71
#